data_b20687df7679c153b5be97b2f4180ce9
#
_entry.id   b20687df7679c153b5be97b2f4180ce9
#
_cell.length_a   1.000
_cell.length_b   1.000
_cell.length_c   1.000
_cell.angle_alpha   90.00
_cell.angle_beta   90.00
_cell.angle_gamma   90.00
#
_symmetry.space_group_name_H-M   'P 1'
#
loop_
_entity.id
_entity.type
_entity.pdbx_description
1 polymer ?
#
loop_
_entity_poly.entity_id
_entity_poly.type
_entity_poly.pdbx_seq_one_letter_code
_entity_poly.pdbx_strand_id
1 'polypeptide(L)'
;MKFFEEKNGSLIFRQDGETLLISPWGKNSLRIRSTFLGDLSEESAALLEPEKTEPAICIEEKRATITNGKIRAELTVYGWRSYARIQFYNQKNELLLEEITDGVALNLKARHFKPLPGGNYRLKASFVANEGEKIYGMGQYQQEIMNLKGCNMELAHRNSQASVPFMISNRGYGFLWNNASIGEVHFGRNTTEWIAQSTKQLDYWMTAGDTPAEIEEAYANATGKAPMMPEYGLGFWQCKLRYYNQEQVLNIAREYKKRGIPLDVIVIDYYHWPRCGDWRFDEEYFPDPKAMVDELHEMGIETMVSVWPQVDVRSENFEEMKQQGLLVKINSGIDVQMLFHGNNVFMDPTNPRTREYVWNKCKQNYADYGINIFWLDEAEPEFSTYDFENYRYHAGSVLEVGNIYPREYARLFYEGQKRNGQKDIVNLLRCAWAGSQRYGALVWSGDIMSSYEDFRKQICAGLHMGLAGIPWWTTDIGGFHGGVTEDPDFRELLVRWFQFGTFCPVMRIHGNRQPGETIINQAGEVREGTGADNEVWSFGEENYPILVKFIKIREMMRDYTRSLMEEAHEKGTPIMRTMFYEFPEDEVCWDITDAYMFGPDVLVAPICHEHEMSRSVYLPKGVSWTHAGTGEVYEGGKSYEIEAPMDTLPVFLREGRQGYLVGM
;
A
#
# COMPACT_ATOMS: atom_id res chain seq x y z
N MET A 1 -16.88 24.16 37.84
CA MET A 1 -17.12 24.10 36.39
C MET A 1 -17.04 22.63 36.01
N LYS A 2 -18.00 22.09 35.26
CA LYS A 2 -18.02 20.66 34.89
C LYS A 2 -17.27 20.52 33.58
N PHE A 3 -16.03 19.98 33.59
CA PHE A 3 -15.19 19.80 32.41
C PHE A 3 -15.56 18.57 31.58
N PHE A 4 -16.00 17.51 32.24
CA PHE A 4 -16.20 16.19 31.68
C PHE A 4 -17.67 15.77 31.72
N GLU A 5 -18.09 15.04 30.70
CA GLU A 5 -19.43 14.44 30.59
C GLU A 5 -19.28 13.05 29.97
N GLU A 6 -20.06 12.09 30.47
CA GLU A 6 -20.27 10.81 29.81
C GLU A 6 -21.55 10.91 28.95
N LYS A 7 -21.47 10.46 27.70
CA LYS A 7 -22.63 10.37 26.83
C LYS A 7 -22.46 9.17 25.87
N ASN A 8 -23.42 8.26 25.88
CA ASN A 8 -23.48 7.09 25.02
C ASN A 8 -22.18 6.25 25.05
N GLY A 9 -21.60 6.03 26.25
CA GLY A 9 -20.35 5.27 26.42
C GLY A 9 -19.10 6.00 25.91
N SER A 10 -19.19 7.29 25.68
CA SER A 10 -18.06 8.14 25.27
C SER A 10 -17.77 9.20 26.30
N LEU A 11 -16.50 9.59 26.44
CA LEU A 11 -16.02 10.64 27.32
C LEU A 11 -15.88 11.94 26.55
N ILE A 12 -16.55 12.99 27.01
CA ILE A 12 -16.53 14.32 26.39
C ILE A 12 -15.85 15.32 27.34
N PHE A 13 -14.93 16.12 26.78
CA PHE A 13 -14.36 17.31 27.43
C PHE A 13 -14.76 18.55 26.66
N ARG A 14 -15.16 19.64 27.39
CA ARG A 14 -15.46 20.94 26.82
C ARG A 14 -14.83 22.05 27.62
N GLN A 15 -14.02 22.87 26.95
CA GLN A 15 -13.42 24.05 27.56
C GLN A 15 -12.89 25.01 26.46
N ASP A 16 -13.07 26.33 26.68
CA ASP A 16 -12.46 27.40 25.88
C ASP A 16 -12.65 27.23 24.36
N GLY A 17 -13.85 26.82 23.94
CA GLY A 17 -14.23 26.60 22.54
C GLY A 17 -13.82 25.21 21.98
N GLU A 18 -13.06 24.44 22.70
CA GLU A 18 -12.72 23.05 22.29
C GLU A 18 -13.82 22.08 22.74
N THR A 19 -14.19 21.17 21.84
CA THR A 19 -14.92 19.93 22.18
C THR A 19 -14.03 18.74 21.80
N LEU A 20 -13.69 17.94 22.79
CA LEU A 20 -12.92 16.70 22.62
C LEU A 20 -13.81 15.52 23.00
N LEU A 21 -13.84 14.50 22.11
CA LEU A 21 -14.64 13.28 22.28
C LEU A 21 -13.73 12.07 22.16
N ILE A 22 -13.75 11.20 23.16
CA ILE A 22 -13.09 9.88 23.14
C ILE A 22 -14.15 8.80 23.21
N SER A 23 -14.21 7.99 22.15
CA SER A 23 -15.18 6.91 22.01
C SER A 23 -14.49 5.56 21.91
N PRO A 24 -15.08 4.48 22.46
CA PRO A 24 -14.62 3.13 22.15
C PRO A 24 -14.83 2.86 20.65
N TRP A 25 -13.89 2.20 19.99
CA TRP A 25 -13.98 1.93 18.58
C TRP A 25 -13.40 0.56 18.22
N GLY A 26 -14.18 -0.48 18.46
CA GLY A 26 -13.74 -1.86 18.41
C GLY A 26 -13.05 -2.32 19.70
N LYS A 27 -12.63 -3.56 19.74
CA LYS A 27 -11.98 -4.18 20.89
C LYS A 27 -10.58 -3.59 21.09
N ASN A 28 -10.24 -3.24 22.35
CA ASN A 28 -8.94 -2.69 22.75
C ASN A 28 -8.56 -1.36 22.07
N SER A 29 -9.53 -0.58 21.59
CA SER A 29 -9.26 0.59 20.76
C SER A 29 -10.15 1.78 21.10
N LEU A 30 -9.63 2.98 20.84
CA LEU A 30 -10.31 4.26 21.06
C LEU A 30 -10.19 5.13 19.80
N ARG A 31 -11.27 5.87 19.47
CA ARG A 31 -11.26 6.96 18.49
C ARG A 31 -11.31 8.29 19.20
N ILE A 32 -10.40 9.17 18.85
CA ILE A 32 -10.25 10.49 19.45
C ILE A 32 -10.59 11.54 18.39
N ARG A 33 -11.58 12.38 18.69
CA ARG A 33 -11.99 13.50 17.84
C ARG A 33 -11.97 14.80 18.61
N SER A 34 -11.51 15.88 18.01
CA SER A 34 -11.56 17.21 18.60
C SER A 34 -11.86 18.26 17.55
N THR A 35 -12.63 19.29 17.92
CA THR A 35 -12.87 20.47 17.09
C THR A 35 -12.81 21.74 17.93
N PHE A 36 -12.61 22.86 17.27
CA PHE A 36 -12.57 24.18 17.91
C PHE A 36 -13.64 25.08 17.31
N LEU A 37 -14.56 25.59 18.16
CA LEU A 37 -15.69 26.45 17.76
C LEU A 37 -16.58 25.86 16.66
N GLY A 38 -16.68 24.54 16.57
CA GLY A 38 -17.48 23.83 15.58
C GLY A 38 -18.12 22.56 16.14
N ASP A 39 -18.86 21.87 15.30
CA ASP A 39 -19.47 20.59 15.61
C ASP A 39 -18.57 19.45 15.15
N LEU A 40 -18.54 18.36 15.91
CA LEU A 40 -17.85 17.12 15.53
C LEU A 40 -18.64 16.41 14.42
N SER A 41 -17.97 16.02 13.35
CA SER A 41 -18.52 15.15 12.32
C SER A 41 -18.45 13.68 12.74
N GLU A 42 -19.50 12.92 12.45
CA GLU A 42 -19.50 11.46 12.57
C GLU A 42 -18.85 10.76 11.37
N GLU A 43 -18.65 11.49 10.26
CA GLU A 43 -17.98 10.96 9.08
C GLU A 43 -16.58 10.46 9.43
N SER A 44 -16.18 9.37 8.79
CA SER A 44 -14.86 8.78 8.94
C SER A 44 -14.20 8.61 7.58
N ALA A 45 -12.94 8.96 7.52
CA ALA A 45 -12.17 8.78 6.29
C ALA A 45 -11.87 7.30 6.02
N ALA A 46 -11.44 6.50 7.03
CA ALA A 46 -11.06 5.10 6.87
C ALA A 46 -11.87 4.12 7.70
N LEU A 47 -12.28 4.53 8.91
CA LEU A 47 -12.88 3.64 9.91
C LEU A 47 -14.28 3.19 9.49
N LEU A 48 -14.55 1.91 9.68
CA LEU A 48 -15.88 1.30 9.56
C LEU A 48 -16.66 1.44 10.86
N GLU A 49 -17.96 1.09 10.82
CA GLU A 49 -18.77 0.98 12.02
C GLU A 49 -18.09 0.01 13.02
N PRO A 50 -17.88 0.42 14.28
CA PRO A 50 -17.16 -0.39 15.24
C PRO A 50 -17.99 -1.54 15.77
N GLU A 51 -17.35 -2.64 16.14
CA GLU A 51 -17.93 -3.60 17.07
C GLU A 51 -18.27 -2.89 18.39
N LYS A 52 -19.48 -3.14 18.91
CA LYS A 52 -19.93 -2.53 20.17
C LYS A 52 -19.17 -3.11 21.35
N THR A 53 -18.66 -2.24 22.19
CA THR A 53 -17.98 -2.58 23.43
C THR A 53 -18.57 -1.79 24.60
N GLU A 54 -18.33 -2.22 25.83
CA GLU A 54 -18.77 -1.54 27.05
C GLU A 54 -17.53 -0.96 27.76
N PRO A 55 -17.18 0.31 27.51
CA PRO A 55 -16.04 0.94 28.16
C PRO A 55 -16.35 1.27 29.64
N ALA A 56 -15.32 1.25 30.49
CA ALA A 56 -15.40 1.78 31.83
C ALA A 56 -14.97 3.26 31.83
N ILE A 57 -15.87 4.14 32.32
CA ILE A 57 -15.61 5.58 32.42
C ILE A 57 -15.63 6.01 33.87
N CYS A 58 -14.62 6.78 34.30
CA CYS A 58 -14.56 7.40 35.60
C CYS A 58 -14.32 8.90 35.44
N ILE A 59 -15.13 9.72 36.16
CA ILE A 59 -15.06 11.19 36.07
C ILE A 59 -14.84 11.78 37.45
N GLU A 60 -13.76 12.55 37.60
CA GLU A 60 -13.43 13.39 38.73
C GLU A 60 -13.45 14.86 38.31
N GLU A 61 -13.21 15.79 39.23
CA GLU A 61 -13.29 17.23 38.95
C GLU A 61 -12.33 17.70 37.84
N LYS A 62 -11.07 17.23 37.87
CA LYS A 62 -10.01 17.61 36.92
C LYS A 62 -9.35 16.44 36.20
N ARG A 63 -9.90 15.25 36.38
CA ARG A 63 -9.39 14.02 35.77
C ARG A 63 -10.56 13.16 35.31
N ALA A 64 -10.40 12.53 34.18
CA ALA A 64 -11.35 11.52 33.70
C ALA A 64 -10.61 10.40 32.99
N THR A 65 -11.15 9.20 33.02
CA THR A 65 -10.60 8.04 32.32
C THR A 65 -11.67 7.34 31.51
N ILE A 66 -11.28 6.79 30.38
CA ILE A 66 -12.05 5.81 29.61
C ILE A 66 -11.16 4.61 29.32
N THR A 67 -11.64 3.42 29.72
CA THR A 67 -10.93 2.14 29.48
C THR A 67 -11.76 1.26 28.57
N ASN A 68 -11.16 0.77 27.49
CA ASN A 68 -11.78 -0.15 26.54
C ASN A 68 -10.86 -1.34 26.29
N GLY A 69 -11.09 -2.45 26.95
CA GLY A 69 -10.21 -3.62 26.92
C GLY A 69 -8.79 -3.31 27.39
N LYS A 70 -7.80 -3.50 26.52
CA LYS A 70 -6.37 -3.32 26.83
C LYS A 70 -5.90 -1.86 26.83
N ILE A 71 -6.70 -0.90 26.35
CA ILE A 71 -6.33 0.51 26.29
C ILE A 71 -7.11 1.36 27.29
N ARG A 72 -6.42 2.30 27.92
CA ARG A 72 -7.00 3.34 28.76
C ARG A 72 -6.51 4.71 28.34
N ALA A 73 -7.41 5.64 28.08
CA ALA A 73 -7.09 7.06 27.98
C ALA A 73 -7.41 7.77 29.29
N GLU A 74 -6.46 8.58 29.75
CA GLU A 74 -6.60 9.43 30.93
C GLU A 74 -6.50 10.90 30.49
N LEU A 75 -7.51 11.69 30.85
CA LEU A 75 -7.58 13.11 30.60
C LEU A 75 -7.31 13.86 31.90
N THR A 76 -6.34 14.77 31.89
CA THR A 76 -6.03 15.62 33.03
C THR A 76 -6.15 17.10 32.62
N VAL A 77 -6.91 17.88 33.39
CA VAL A 77 -7.03 19.32 33.20
C VAL A 77 -5.85 20.04 33.86
N TYR A 78 -5.15 20.84 33.06
CA TYR A 78 -3.94 21.56 33.51
C TYR A 78 -3.93 23.01 33.08
N GLY A 79 -3.00 23.77 33.69
CA GLY A 79 -2.76 25.17 33.38
C GLY A 79 -3.90 26.11 33.79
N TRP A 80 -3.66 27.40 33.67
CA TRP A 80 -4.61 28.44 34.06
C TRP A 80 -5.80 28.57 33.11
N ARG A 81 -5.67 28.09 31.87
CA ARG A 81 -6.77 28.01 30.88
C ARG A 81 -7.56 26.69 30.92
N SER A 82 -7.18 25.78 31.80
CA SER A 82 -7.84 24.48 31.97
C SER A 82 -7.86 23.62 30.70
N TYR A 83 -6.72 23.49 30.00
CA TYR A 83 -6.57 22.58 28.89
C TYR A 83 -6.59 21.14 29.36
N ALA A 84 -7.06 20.22 28.50
CA ALA A 84 -6.95 18.80 28.75
C ALA A 84 -5.73 18.22 28.04
N ARG A 85 -4.97 17.37 28.74
CA ARG A 85 -3.93 16.49 28.21
C ARG A 85 -4.45 15.08 28.19
N ILE A 86 -4.14 14.32 27.14
CA ILE A 86 -4.44 12.90 27.04
C ILE A 86 -3.16 12.09 27.24
N GLN A 87 -3.24 11.05 28.07
CA GLN A 87 -2.23 10.01 28.25
C GLN A 87 -2.87 8.66 27.98
N PHE A 88 -2.19 7.80 27.21
CA PHE A 88 -2.66 6.45 26.90
C PHE A 88 -1.82 5.41 27.63
N TYR A 89 -2.47 4.43 28.21
CA TYR A 89 -1.86 3.35 28.97
C TYR A 89 -2.38 2.00 28.47
N ASN A 90 -1.52 0.98 28.56
CA ASN A 90 -1.95 -0.41 28.38
C ASN A 90 -2.56 -0.99 29.69
N GLN A 91 -3.00 -2.25 29.63
CA GLN A 91 -3.58 -2.96 30.78
C GLN A 91 -2.59 -3.20 31.93
N LYS A 92 -1.28 -3.06 31.70
CA LYS A 92 -0.21 -3.16 32.69
C LYS A 92 0.11 -1.81 33.36
N ASN A 93 -0.65 -0.75 33.04
CA ASN A 93 -0.40 0.65 33.42
C ASN A 93 0.92 1.24 32.87
N GLU A 94 1.46 0.71 31.79
CA GLU A 94 2.60 1.28 31.10
C GLU A 94 2.11 2.39 30.18
N LEU A 95 2.80 3.54 30.20
CA LEU A 95 2.51 4.68 29.35
C LEU A 95 2.89 4.36 27.90
N LEU A 96 1.92 4.39 27.01
CA LEU A 96 2.11 4.14 25.57
C LEU A 96 2.44 5.42 24.81
N LEU A 97 1.60 6.44 24.97
CA LEU A 97 1.69 7.72 24.25
C LEU A 97 1.09 8.83 25.13
N GLU A 98 1.66 10.03 25.08
CA GLU A 98 1.08 11.19 25.76
C GLU A 98 1.18 12.45 24.94
N GLU A 99 0.18 13.32 25.06
CA GLU A 99 0.21 14.65 24.47
C GLU A 99 1.20 15.54 25.21
N ILE A 100 1.86 16.46 24.46
CA ILE A 100 2.74 17.45 25.08
C ILE A 100 1.98 18.34 26.07
N THR A 101 2.68 18.76 27.12
CA THR A 101 2.23 19.86 27.98
C THR A 101 3.35 20.85 28.05
N ASP A 102 3.08 22.09 27.68
CA ASP A 102 4.09 23.10 27.82
C ASP A 102 3.76 24.22 28.79
N GLY A 103 4.82 24.46 29.51
CA GLY A 103 4.86 25.33 30.66
C GLY A 103 4.24 26.69 30.44
N VAL A 104 3.66 27.11 31.49
CA VAL A 104 2.88 28.26 31.88
C VAL A 104 3.03 29.49 31.01
N ALA A 105 4.22 29.88 30.59
CA ALA A 105 4.47 31.10 29.78
C ALA A 105 4.45 30.86 28.28
N LEU A 106 4.81 29.65 27.81
CA LEU A 106 4.85 29.32 26.37
C LEU A 106 3.45 29.06 25.81
N ASN A 107 2.51 28.59 26.64
CA ASN A 107 1.11 28.38 26.28
C ASN A 107 0.95 27.51 25.01
N LEU A 108 1.76 26.48 24.86
CA LEU A 108 1.67 25.53 23.75
C LEU A 108 0.51 24.56 24.00
N LYS A 109 -0.22 24.24 22.94
CA LYS A 109 -1.32 23.30 22.94
C LYS A 109 -0.92 22.02 22.23
N ALA A 110 -1.26 20.88 22.78
CA ALA A 110 -1.06 19.60 22.09
C ALA A 110 -1.88 19.53 20.78
N ARG A 111 -3.08 20.08 20.80
CA ARG A 111 -3.98 20.18 19.65
C ARG A 111 -4.07 21.67 19.24
N HIS A 112 -3.41 22.01 18.14
CA HIS A 112 -3.34 23.39 17.67
C HIS A 112 -4.12 23.58 16.39
N PHE A 113 -5.22 24.32 16.47
CA PHE A 113 -6.13 24.68 15.37
C PHE A 113 -5.79 26.09 14.88
N LYS A 114 -5.17 26.23 13.72
CA LYS A 114 -4.93 27.52 13.05
C LYS A 114 -6.02 27.75 12.00
N PRO A 115 -6.89 28.77 12.16
CA PRO A 115 -7.98 29.01 11.23
C PRO A 115 -7.50 29.26 9.79
N LEU A 116 -8.24 28.72 8.83
CA LEU A 116 -8.09 28.92 7.40
C LEU A 116 -9.37 29.56 6.81
N PRO A 117 -9.28 30.21 5.64
CA PRO A 117 -10.47 30.63 4.91
C PRO A 117 -11.41 29.46 4.63
N GLY A 118 -12.73 29.70 4.72
CA GLY A 118 -13.73 28.67 4.45
C GLY A 118 -14.13 27.80 5.64
N GLY A 119 -13.64 28.10 6.85
CA GLY A 119 -14.04 27.42 8.09
C GLY A 119 -13.24 26.17 8.44
N ASN A 120 -12.20 25.86 7.70
CA ASN A 120 -11.26 24.78 8.01
C ASN A 120 -10.10 25.29 8.90
N TYR A 121 -9.28 24.35 9.35
CA TYR A 121 -8.09 24.60 10.14
C TYR A 121 -6.87 23.90 9.54
N ARG A 122 -5.72 24.54 9.58
CA ARG A 122 -4.46 23.78 9.63
C ARG A 122 -4.32 23.24 11.05
N LEU A 123 -4.26 21.94 11.18
CA LEU A 123 -4.25 21.24 12.46
C LEU A 123 -2.86 20.66 12.70
N LYS A 124 -2.38 20.78 13.95
CA LYS A 124 -1.21 20.06 14.44
C LYS A 124 -1.56 19.37 15.75
N ALA A 125 -1.31 18.05 15.81
CA ALA A 125 -1.36 17.25 17.03
C ALA A 125 0.08 16.87 17.44
N SER A 126 0.46 17.13 18.69
CA SER A 126 1.82 16.98 19.19
C SER A 126 1.87 16.08 20.40
N PHE A 127 2.75 15.09 20.35
CA PHE A 127 2.97 14.09 21.40
C PHE A 127 4.43 14.13 21.88
N VAL A 128 4.66 13.74 23.12
CA VAL A 128 6.00 13.52 23.66
C VAL A 128 6.62 12.32 22.91
N ALA A 129 7.85 12.48 22.48
CA ALA A 129 8.58 11.37 21.89
C ALA A 129 9.12 10.44 22.99
N ASN A 130 8.75 9.17 22.94
CA ASN A 130 9.26 8.16 23.86
C ASN A 130 10.73 7.82 23.54
N GLU A 131 11.54 7.69 24.56
CA GLU A 131 12.93 7.23 24.42
C GLU A 131 12.96 5.73 24.05
N GLY A 132 13.85 5.34 23.14
CA GLY A 132 13.98 3.94 22.67
C GLY A 132 12.82 3.43 21.85
N GLU A 133 11.82 4.26 21.53
CA GLU A 133 10.71 3.88 20.69
C GLU A 133 11.14 3.63 19.25
N LYS A 134 10.67 2.53 18.68
CA LYS A 134 10.79 2.17 17.26
C LYS A 134 9.41 2.23 16.62
N ILE A 135 9.32 2.80 15.42
CA ILE A 135 8.08 3.05 14.70
C ILE A 135 8.16 2.44 13.30
N TYR A 136 7.10 1.75 12.88
CA TYR A 136 7.02 1.04 11.59
C TYR A 136 5.65 1.25 10.96
N GLY A 137 5.51 0.96 9.64
CA GLY A 137 4.27 1.13 8.89
C GLY A 137 4.29 2.36 7.99
N MET A 138 3.22 3.13 7.95
CA MET A 138 3.04 4.35 7.15
C MET A 138 2.90 4.14 5.64
N GLY A 139 2.98 2.90 5.15
CA GLY A 139 2.90 2.60 3.72
C GLY A 139 4.26 2.62 3.01
N GLN A 140 4.26 2.77 1.70
CA GLN A 140 5.42 2.68 0.84
C GLN A 140 6.07 4.04 0.65
N TYR A 141 7.34 4.16 1.04
CA TYR A 141 8.21 5.30 0.77
C TYR A 141 9.53 4.79 0.19
N GLN A 142 10.14 5.54 -0.73
CA GLN A 142 11.36 5.12 -1.42
C GLN A 142 12.61 5.41 -0.57
N GLN A 143 12.74 4.68 0.54
CA GLN A 143 13.85 4.80 1.48
C GLN A 143 14.22 3.43 2.09
N GLU A 144 15.50 3.22 2.33
CA GLU A 144 16.07 2.01 2.95
C GLU A 144 16.07 2.15 4.49
N ILE A 145 14.88 2.43 5.06
CA ILE A 145 14.70 2.69 6.50
C ILE A 145 13.50 1.92 7.00
N MET A 146 13.70 1.03 7.97
CA MET A 146 12.61 0.32 8.65
C MET A 146 12.13 1.06 9.90
N ASN A 147 13.01 1.49 10.79
CA ASN A 147 12.60 2.25 11.96
C ASN A 147 12.44 3.73 11.60
N LEU A 148 11.20 4.19 11.55
CA LEU A 148 10.84 5.56 11.14
C LEU A 148 11.10 6.61 12.22
N LYS A 149 11.59 6.25 13.41
CA LYS A 149 11.95 7.21 14.45
C LYS A 149 13.07 8.15 14.00
N GLY A 150 12.79 9.43 13.98
CA GLY A 150 13.68 10.47 13.45
C GLY A 150 13.35 10.91 12.02
N CYS A 151 12.39 10.26 11.35
CA CYS A 151 11.97 10.61 9.99
C CYS A 151 10.91 11.72 9.98
N ASN A 152 10.96 12.54 8.92
CA ASN A 152 9.87 13.43 8.52
C ASN A 152 9.26 12.86 7.23
N MET A 153 7.94 12.73 7.18
CA MET A 153 7.25 12.10 6.06
C MET A 153 6.12 13.00 5.57
N GLU A 154 6.01 13.17 4.26
CA GLU A 154 4.84 13.77 3.63
C GLU A 154 3.66 12.80 3.69
N LEU A 155 2.49 13.28 4.06
CA LEU A 155 1.24 12.54 3.97
C LEU A 155 0.52 12.95 2.68
N ALA A 156 1.04 12.48 1.56
CA ALA A 156 0.50 12.62 0.22
C ALA A 156 0.99 11.47 -0.66
N HIS A 157 0.31 11.25 -1.78
CA HIS A 157 0.74 10.25 -2.76
C HIS A 157 1.63 10.88 -3.82
N ARG A 158 2.62 10.12 -4.28
CA ARG A 158 3.52 10.42 -5.38
C ARG A 158 3.77 9.16 -6.17
N ASN A 159 4.26 9.26 -7.39
CA ASN A 159 4.78 8.09 -8.09
C ASN A 159 5.80 7.36 -7.19
N SER A 160 5.63 6.05 -7.03
CA SER A 160 6.40 5.19 -6.12
C SER A 160 6.25 5.47 -4.62
N GLN A 161 5.33 6.37 -4.20
CA GLN A 161 5.02 6.66 -2.80
C GLN A 161 3.54 6.49 -2.52
N ALA A 162 3.19 5.54 -1.65
CA ALA A 162 1.83 5.33 -1.16
C ALA A 162 1.75 5.63 0.34
N SER A 163 1.08 6.72 0.70
CA SER A 163 0.95 7.17 2.10
C SER A 163 -0.27 6.50 2.75
N VAL A 164 -0.04 5.58 3.67
CA VAL A 164 -1.08 4.94 4.49
C VAL A 164 -0.81 5.29 5.96
N PRO A 165 -1.56 6.23 6.57
CA PRO A 165 -1.16 6.87 7.82
C PRO A 165 -1.48 6.02 9.06
N PHE A 166 -1.05 4.77 9.04
CA PHE A 166 -1.10 3.84 10.17
C PHE A 166 0.32 3.37 10.53
N MET A 167 0.62 3.41 11.81
CA MET A 167 1.91 2.99 12.32
C MET A 167 1.76 2.05 13.52
N ILE A 168 2.77 1.19 13.72
CA ILE A 168 2.96 0.31 14.88
C ILE A 168 4.19 0.75 15.67
N SER A 169 4.08 0.79 16.99
CA SER A 169 5.17 1.05 17.91
C SER A 169 5.59 -0.22 18.65
N ASN A 170 6.90 -0.40 18.87
CA ASN A 170 7.45 -1.45 19.73
C ASN A 170 6.98 -1.34 21.21
N ARG A 171 6.26 -0.28 21.55
CA ARG A 171 5.63 -0.11 22.86
C ARG A 171 4.26 -0.80 23.00
N GLY A 172 3.82 -1.57 21.97
CA GLY A 172 2.58 -2.32 21.98
C GLY A 172 1.33 -1.48 21.68
N TYR A 173 1.43 -0.52 20.78
CA TYR A 173 0.28 0.21 20.27
C TYR A 173 0.34 0.45 18.77
N GLY A 174 -0.85 0.59 18.16
CA GLY A 174 -1.05 1.07 16.79
C GLY A 174 -1.76 2.41 16.79
N PHE A 175 -1.41 3.29 15.85
CA PHE A 175 -1.97 4.62 15.69
C PHE A 175 -2.33 4.89 14.22
N LEU A 176 -3.60 5.22 13.97
CA LEU A 176 -4.10 5.66 12.66
C LEU A 176 -4.43 7.14 12.71
N TRP A 177 -3.78 7.93 11.88
CA TRP A 177 -4.21 9.29 11.57
C TRP A 177 -5.39 9.25 10.59
N ASN A 178 -6.63 9.23 11.12
CA ASN A 178 -7.86 9.09 10.34
C ASN A 178 -8.27 10.41 9.66
N ASN A 179 -7.35 11.02 8.92
CA ASN A 179 -7.50 12.31 8.29
C ASN A 179 -7.00 12.26 6.84
N ALA A 180 -7.86 12.56 5.90
CA ALA A 180 -7.59 12.49 4.46
C ALA A 180 -6.88 13.73 3.89
N SER A 181 -6.60 14.73 4.72
CA SER A 181 -5.89 15.94 4.32
C SER A 181 -4.46 15.62 3.85
N ILE A 182 -4.01 16.35 2.85
CA ILE A 182 -2.57 16.48 2.59
C ILE A 182 -1.91 17.00 3.87
N GLY A 183 -0.76 16.43 4.24
CA GLY A 183 -0.14 16.75 5.51
C GLY A 183 1.28 16.23 5.65
N GLU A 184 1.71 16.13 6.90
CA GLU A 184 3.05 15.68 7.26
C GLU A 184 3.00 14.96 8.61
N VAL A 185 3.95 14.05 8.84
CA VAL A 185 4.27 13.53 10.16
C VAL A 185 5.76 13.66 10.44
N HIS A 186 6.08 14.11 11.63
CA HIS A 186 7.46 14.23 12.12
C HIS A 186 7.62 13.30 13.32
N PHE A 187 8.33 12.18 13.15
CA PHE A 187 8.68 11.28 14.24
C PHE A 187 9.97 11.72 14.94
N GLY A 188 9.98 12.96 15.44
CA GLY A 188 11.16 13.58 16.03
C GLY A 188 11.66 12.88 17.31
N ARG A 189 12.87 13.24 17.75
CA ARG A 189 13.44 12.69 18.98
C ARG A 189 12.90 13.33 20.25
N ASN A 190 12.36 14.55 20.16
CA ASN A 190 11.76 15.31 21.26
C ASN A 190 10.23 15.31 21.22
N THR A 191 9.64 15.38 20.00
CA THR A 191 8.19 15.38 19.78
C THR A 191 7.83 14.54 18.55
N THR A 192 6.65 13.93 18.59
CA THR A 192 5.98 13.41 17.39
C THR A 192 4.86 14.37 17.02
N GLU A 193 4.85 14.86 15.79
CA GLU A 193 3.86 15.84 15.31
C GLU A 193 3.14 15.32 14.07
N TRP A 194 1.81 15.30 14.13
CA TRP A 194 0.95 15.02 12.98
C TRP A 194 0.28 16.31 12.51
N ILE A 195 0.37 16.61 11.23
CA ILE A 195 -0.07 17.86 10.64
C ILE A 195 -1.03 17.58 9.48
N ALA A 196 -2.23 18.18 9.53
CA ALA A 196 -3.15 18.26 8.41
C ALA A 196 -3.16 19.69 7.87
N GLN A 197 -2.98 19.88 6.56
CA GLN A 197 -2.95 21.21 5.97
C GLN A 197 -4.32 21.87 5.94
N SER A 198 -5.41 21.09 5.81
CA SER A 198 -6.78 21.60 5.83
C SER A 198 -7.75 20.55 6.37
N THR A 199 -8.37 20.81 7.49
CA THR A 199 -9.36 19.89 8.10
C THR A 199 -10.33 20.63 9.00
N LYS A 200 -11.51 20.04 9.28
CA LYS A 200 -12.50 20.59 10.21
C LYS A 200 -12.31 20.10 11.64
N GLN A 201 -11.67 18.94 11.81
CA GLN A 201 -11.50 18.30 13.11
C GLN A 201 -10.22 17.48 13.17
N LEU A 202 -9.73 17.27 14.39
CA LEU A 202 -8.81 16.18 14.72
C LEU A 202 -9.58 14.86 14.67
N ASP A 203 -9.00 13.84 14.06
CA ASP A 203 -9.53 12.48 14.11
C ASP A 203 -8.37 11.49 14.03
N TYR A 204 -8.21 10.67 15.06
CA TYR A 204 -7.28 9.55 15.05
C TYR A 204 -7.83 8.37 15.86
N TRP A 205 -7.35 7.21 15.53
CA TRP A 205 -7.69 5.95 16.21
C TRP A 205 -6.42 5.33 16.77
N MET A 206 -6.55 4.74 17.94
CA MET A 206 -5.44 4.09 18.64
C MET A 206 -5.89 2.78 19.26
N THR A 207 -5.04 1.75 19.18
CA THR A 207 -5.24 0.43 19.79
C THR A 207 -4.03 0.02 20.62
N ALA A 208 -4.24 -0.86 21.62
CA ALA A 208 -3.18 -1.51 22.37
C ALA A 208 -3.23 -3.02 22.16
N GLY A 209 -2.07 -3.66 22.00
CA GLY A 209 -1.92 -5.10 21.82
C GLY A 209 -0.66 -5.62 22.49
N ASP A 210 -0.65 -6.91 22.85
CA ASP A 210 0.54 -7.57 23.39
C ASP A 210 1.51 -8.00 22.29
N THR A 211 1.03 -8.12 21.04
CA THR A 211 1.82 -8.50 19.87
C THR A 211 1.49 -7.62 18.66
N PRO A 212 2.39 -7.48 17.66
CA PRO A 212 2.08 -6.81 16.41
C PRO A 212 0.84 -7.39 15.70
N ALA A 213 0.65 -8.71 15.74
CA ALA A 213 -0.49 -9.39 15.13
C ALA A 213 -1.83 -8.96 15.77
N GLU A 214 -1.91 -8.79 17.08
CA GLU A 214 -3.12 -8.27 17.72
C GLU A 214 -3.44 -6.82 17.32
N ILE A 215 -2.40 -6.01 17.12
CA ILE A 215 -2.53 -4.62 16.67
C ILE A 215 -3.05 -4.57 15.23
N GLU A 216 -2.47 -5.39 14.35
CA GLU A 216 -2.90 -5.50 12.94
C GLU A 216 -4.35 -6.02 12.82
N GLU A 217 -4.71 -7.04 13.57
CA GLU A 217 -6.08 -7.57 13.55
C GLU A 217 -7.09 -6.51 14.02
N ALA A 218 -6.76 -5.73 15.07
CA ALA A 218 -7.60 -4.63 15.52
C ALA A 218 -7.74 -3.54 14.44
N TYR A 219 -6.65 -3.20 13.74
CA TYR A 219 -6.65 -2.24 12.65
C TYR A 219 -7.46 -2.75 11.44
N ALA A 220 -7.28 -4.01 11.04
CA ALA A 220 -8.03 -4.64 9.96
C ALA A 220 -9.54 -4.70 10.27
N ASN A 221 -9.92 -4.99 11.52
CA ASN A 221 -11.32 -4.94 11.94
C ASN A 221 -11.90 -3.51 11.90
N ALA A 222 -11.08 -2.49 12.19
CA ALA A 222 -11.50 -1.09 12.17
C ALA A 222 -11.59 -0.50 10.76
N THR A 223 -10.76 -0.95 9.80
CA THR A 223 -10.66 -0.35 8.45
C THR A 223 -11.12 -1.26 7.31
N GLY A 224 -11.39 -2.52 7.62
CA GLY A 224 -11.77 -3.56 6.65
C GLY A 224 -10.59 -4.43 6.23
N LYS A 225 -10.91 -5.63 5.78
CA LYS A 225 -9.97 -6.67 5.37
C LYS A 225 -9.93 -6.81 3.86
N ALA A 226 -8.83 -7.33 3.32
CA ALA A 226 -8.74 -7.69 1.92
C ALA A 226 -9.74 -8.80 1.56
N PRO A 227 -10.31 -8.83 0.34
CA PRO A 227 -11.03 -10.00 -0.16
C PRO A 227 -10.13 -11.24 -0.17
N MET A 228 -10.70 -12.43 -0.42
CA MET A 228 -9.87 -13.61 -0.67
C MET A 228 -9.13 -13.44 -1.99
N MET A 229 -7.82 -13.71 -2.01
CA MET A 229 -7.00 -13.68 -3.23
C MET A 229 -7.44 -14.80 -4.17
N PRO A 230 -7.76 -14.49 -5.44
CA PRO A 230 -8.04 -15.51 -6.44
C PRO A 230 -6.82 -16.37 -6.77
N GLU A 231 -7.07 -17.57 -7.32
CA GLU A 231 -6.03 -18.53 -7.68
C GLU A 231 -4.97 -17.95 -8.62
N TYR A 232 -5.36 -17.12 -9.58
CA TYR A 232 -4.42 -16.46 -10.50
C TYR A 232 -3.45 -15.48 -9.80
N GLY A 233 -3.76 -15.02 -8.58
CA GLY A 233 -2.88 -14.17 -7.77
C GLY A 233 -1.75 -14.92 -7.07
N LEU A 234 -1.79 -16.27 -7.06
CA LEU A 234 -0.83 -17.09 -6.35
C LEU A 234 0.41 -17.44 -7.16
N GLY A 235 0.30 -17.46 -8.50
CA GLY A 235 1.39 -17.84 -9.41
C GLY A 235 2.12 -16.65 -10.03
N PHE A 236 2.68 -16.85 -11.22
CA PHE A 236 3.53 -15.89 -11.91
C PHE A 236 2.75 -15.02 -12.91
N TRP A 237 3.07 -13.72 -12.96
CA TRP A 237 2.50 -12.73 -13.86
C TRP A 237 3.56 -12.16 -14.81
N GLN A 238 3.28 -12.18 -16.10
CA GLN A 238 4.14 -11.61 -17.13
C GLN A 238 3.65 -10.25 -17.59
N CYS A 239 4.55 -9.27 -17.56
CA CYS A 239 4.29 -7.92 -18.05
C CYS A 239 5.56 -7.33 -18.71
N LYS A 240 5.39 -6.36 -19.58
CA LYS A 240 6.45 -5.44 -20.04
C LYS A 240 5.83 -4.10 -20.42
N LEU A 241 6.59 -3.05 -20.46
CA LEU A 241 6.26 -1.82 -21.13
C LEU A 241 6.78 -1.93 -22.57
N ARG A 242 5.92 -2.15 -23.55
CA ARG A 242 4.53 -2.62 -23.54
C ARG A 242 4.32 -3.67 -24.63
N TYR A 243 3.35 -4.52 -24.50
CA TYR A 243 2.84 -5.30 -25.62
C TYR A 243 1.97 -4.37 -26.47
N TYR A 244 2.40 -4.05 -27.67
CA TYR A 244 1.77 -3.00 -28.47
C TYR A 244 0.68 -3.50 -29.42
N ASN A 245 0.55 -4.83 -29.60
CA ASN A 245 -0.52 -5.42 -30.40
C ASN A 245 -0.96 -6.81 -29.91
N GLN A 246 -2.12 -7.23 -30.41
CA GLN A 246 -2.76 -8.50 -30.08
C GLN A 246 -1.87 -9.72 -30.37
N GLU A 247 -1.20 -9.74 -31.54
CA GLU A 247 -0.38 -10.87 -31.96
C GLU A 247 0.84 -11.06 -31.04
N GLN A 248 1.45 -9.98 -30.58
CA GLN A 248 2.57 -10.04 -29.65
C GLN A 248 2.12 -10.67 -28.30
N VAL A 249 0.98 -10.26 -27.77
CA VAL A 249 0.41 -10.83 -26.53
C VAL A 249 0.21 -12.35 -26.67
N LEU A 250 -0.45 -12.77 -27.76
CA LEU A 250 -0.72 -14.18 -28.01
C LEU A 250 0.55 -15.01 -28.23
N ASN A 251 1.52 -14.48 -28.97
CA ASN A 251 2.78 -15.19 -29.22
C ASN A 251 3.57 -15.44 -27.93
N ILE A 252 3.60 -14.47 -27.02
CA ILE A 252 4.25 -14.64 -25.72
C ILE A 252 3.52 -15.71 -24.87
N ALA A 253 2.21 -15.65 -24.80
CA ALA A 253 1.41 -16.65 -24.06
C ALA A 253 1.61 -18.07 -24.62
N ARG A 254 1.56 -18.22 -25.94
CA ARG A 254 1.82 -19.50 -26.65
C ARG A 254 3.24 -20.02 -26.37
N GLU A 255 4.25 -19.15 -26.31
CA GLU A 255 5.64 -19.54 -26.05
C GLU A 255 5.82 -20.00 -24.59
N TYR A 256 5.19 -19.35 -23.59
CA TYR A 256 5.15 -19.85 -22.22
C TYR A 256 4.55 -21.26 -22.14
N LYS A 257 3.42 -21.49 -22.81
CA LYS A 257 2.78 -22.82 -22.88
C LYS A 257 3.67 -23.84 -23.55
N LYS A 258 4.26 -23.51 -24.70
CA LYS A 258 5.15 -24.41 -25.45
C LYS A 258 6.38 -24.82 -24.64
N ARG A 259 6.93 -23.91 -23.82
CA ARG A 259 8.06 -24.18 -22.91
C ARG A 259 7.65 -24.90 -21.62
N GLY A 260 6.36 -25.07 -21.37
CA GLY A 260 5.84 -25.67 -20.13
C GLY A 260 6.15 -24.85 -18.88
N ILE A 261 6.22 -23.51 -19.02
CA ILE A 261 6.42 -22.58 -17.92
C ILE A 261 5.07 -22.10 -17.44
N PRO A 262 4.73 -22.22 -16.14
CA PRO A 262 3.50 -21.71 -15.58
C PRO A 262 3.36 -20.19 -15.79
N LEU A 263 2.18 -19.75 -16.16
CA LEU A 263 1.82 -18.36 -16.32
C LEU A 263 0.34 -18.19 -15.96
N ASP A 264 0.05 -17.42 -14.93
CA ASP A 264 -1.32 -17.18 -14.47
C ASP A 264 -1.95 -15.95 -15.11
N VAL A 265 -1.20 -14.86 -15.27
CA VAL A 265 -1.70 -13.60 -15.82
C VAL A 265 -0.72 -13.02 -16.83
N ILE A 266 -1.25 -12.56 -17.97
CA ILE A 266 -0.53 -11.67 -18.89
C ILE A 266 -1.11 -10.26 -18.79
N VAL A 267 -0.24 -9.25 -18.71
CA VAL A 267 -0.63 -7.87 -18.43
C VAL A 267 -0.40 -7.01 -19.68
N ILE A 268 -1.44 -6.32 -20.13
CA ILE A 268 -1.39 -5.35 -21.22
C ILE A 268 -1.31 -3.96 -20.59
N ASP A 269 -0.15 -3.33 -20.74
CA ASP A 269 0.15 -2.02 -20.19
C ASP A 269 -0.55 -0.89 -20.96
N TYR A 270 -0.32 0.36 -20.55
CA TYR A 270 -0.93 1.55 -21.12
C TYR A 270 -0.71 1.67 -22.64
N TYR A 271 -1.43 2.60 -23.24
CA TYR A 271 -1.40 2.90 -24.68
C TYR A 271 -1.86 1.78 -25.61
N HIS A 272 -2.64 0.84 -25.08
CA HIS A 272 -3.45 -0.08 -25.91
C HIS A 272 -4.74 0.60 -26.40
N TRP A 273 -5.01 1.83 -25.96
CA TRP A 273 -6.12 2.71 -26.32
C TRP A 273 -5.72 3.75 -27.39
N PRO A 274 -6.67 4.35 -28.12
CA PRO A 274 -6.39 5.44 -29.06
C PRO A 274 -5.88 6.71 -28.37
N ARG A 275 -6.49 7.09 -27.22
CA ARG A 275 -6.13 8.24 -26.36
C ARG A 275 -6.44 7.97 -24.91
N CYS A 276 -5.76 8.66 -24.01
CA CYS A 276 -6.09 8.63 -22.59
C CYS A 276 -7.58 9.00 -22.37
N GLY A 277 -8.30 8.18 -21.63
CA GLY A 277 -9.72 8.39 -21.34
C GLY A 277 -10.70 7.75 -22.34
N ASP A 278 -10.23 7.14 -23.43
CA ASP A 278 -11.12 6.41 -24.34
C ASP A 278 -11.53 5.03 -23.76
N TRP A 279 -10.69 4.46 -22.90
CA TRP A 279 -10.93 3.19 -22.19
C TRP A 279 -11.46 2.07 -23.08
N ARG A 280 -10.80 1.86 -24.21
CA ARG A 280 -11.06 0.78 -25.18
C ARG A 280 -9.80 0.44 -25.94
N PHE A 281 -9.73 -0.73 -26.51
CA PHE A 281 -8.63 -1.09 -27.40
C PHE A 281 -8.61 -0.24 -28.67
N ASP A 282 -7.41 0.05 -29.15
CA ASP A 282 -7.18 0.61 -30.47
C ASP A 282 -7.31 -0.51 -31.52
N GLU A 283 -8.30 -0.40 -32.40
CA GLU A 283 -8.64 -1.42 -33.40
C GLU A 283 -7.51 -1.70 -34.40
N GLU A 284 -6.61 -0.74 -34.61
CA GLU A 284 -5.43 -0.93 -35.48
C GLU A 284 -4.49 -2.00 -34.93
N TYR A 285 -4.33 -2.06 -33.60
CA TYR A 285 -3.39 -2.96 -32.91
C TYR A 285 -4.06 -4.16 -32.26
N PHE A 286 -5.31 -4.02 -31.89
CA PHE A 286 -6.13 -5.06 -31.25
C PHE A 286 -7.44 -5.24 -32.02
N PRO A 287 -7.40 -5.87 -33.23
CA PRO A 287 -8.55 -5.96 -34.10
C PRO A 287 -9.67 -6.88 -33.60
N ASP A 288 -9.36 -7.86 -32.76
CA ASP A 288 -10.35 -8.77 -32.14
C ASP A 288 -9.95 -9.10 -30.69
N PRO A 289 -10.15 -8.16 -29.76
CA PRO A 289 -9.79 -8.38 -28.34
C PRO A 289 -10.54 -9.54 -27.70
N LYS A 290 -11.77 -9.81 -28.15
CA LYS A 290 -12.58 -10.94 -27.64
C LYS A 290 -11.94 -12.27 -27.98
N ALA A 291 -11.54 -12.49 -29.23
CA ALA A 291 -10.87 -13.71 -29.65
C ALA A 291 -9.51 -13.88 -28.94
N MET A 292 -8.77 -12.77 -28.73
CA MET A 292 -7.51 -12.80 -27.95
C MET A 292 -7.74 -13.31 -26.55
N VAL A 293 -8.72 -12.76 -25.83
CA VAL A 293 -9.02 -13.13 -24.44
C VAL A 293 -9.52 -14.57 -24.36
N ASP A 294 -10.38 -15.01 -25.30
CA ASP A 294 -10.86 -16.39 -25.35
C ASP A 294 -9.70 -17.39 -25.51
N GLU A 295 -8.73 -17.12 -26.41
CA GLU A 295 -7.56 -17.97 -26.59
C GLU A 295 -6.66 -17.98 -25.33
N LEU A 296 -6.48 -16.84 -24.66
CA LEU A 296 -5.73 -16.78 -23.39
C LEU A 296 -6.42 -17.62 -22.30
N HIS A 297 -7.73 -17.51 -22.16
CA HIS A 297 -8.51 -18.33 -21.23
C HIS A 297 -8.45 -19.84 -21.57
N GLU A 298 -8.47 -20.22 -22.84
CA GLU A 298 -8.26 -21.63 -23.26
C GLU A 298 -6.88 -22.16 -22.85
N MET A 299 -5.89 -21.27 -22.78
CA MET A 299 -4.56 -21.59 -22.23
C MET A 299 -4.51 -21.57 -20.69
N GLY A 300 -5.59 -21.15 -20.00
CA GLY A 300 -5.67 -20.99 -18.54
C GLY A 300 -4.88 -19.75 -18.07
N ILE A 301 -4.82 -18.71 -18.89
CA ILE A 301 -4.13 -17.46 -18.60
C ILE A 301 -5.16 -16.33 -18.50
N GLU A 302 -5.18 -15.62 -17.38
CA GLU A 302 -6.01 -14.43 -17.21
C GLU A 302 -5.36 -13.20 -17.86
N THR A 303 -6.18 -12.22 -18.21
CA THR A 303 -5.73 -10.97 -18.82
C THR A 303 -6.00 -9.80 -17.91
N MET A 304 -4.96 -8.99 -17.66
CA MET A 304 -5.07 -7.69 -16.99
C MET A 304 -4.84 -6.58 -18.02
N VAL A 305 -5.62 -5.51 -17.92
CA VAL A 305 -5.37 -4.28 -18.70
C VAL A 305 -5.12 -3.10 -17.79
N SER A 306 -4.19 -2.22 -18.20
CA SER A 306 -3.97 -0.93 -17.55
C SER A 306 -5.14 0.02 -17.86
N VAL A 307 -5.58 0.75 -16.85
CA VAL A 307 -6.57 1.84 -16.95
C VAL A 307 -5.98 3.07 -16.27
N TRP A 308 -6.02 4.19 -16.99
CA TRP A 308 -5.55 5.46 -16.46
C TRP A 308 -6.71 6.39 -16.16
N PRO A 309 -6.64 7.21 -15.10
CA PRO A 309 -7.71 8.15 -14.74
C PRO A 309 -7.67 9.44 -15.57
N GLN A 310 -6.66 9.59 -16.41
CA GLN A 310 -6.49 10.75 -17.29
C GLN A 310 -7.45 10.70 -18.46
N VAL A 311 -7.96 11.87 -18.85
CA VAL A 311 -8.84 12.06 -20.01
C VAL A 311 -8.24 13.18 -20.85
N ASP A 312 -7.70 12.82 -22.02
CA ASP A 312 -7.22 13.81 -23.02
C ASP A 312 -8.41 14.67 -23.50
N VAL A 313 -8.20 15.97 -23.66
CA VAL A 313 -9.23 16.89 -24.14
C VAL A 313 -9.79 16.52 -25.54
N ARG A 314 -9.12 15.63 -26.26
CA ARG A 314 -9.53 15.08 -27.56
C ARG A 314 -10.18 13.71 -27.44
N SER A 315 -10.24 13.10 -26.22
CA SER A 315 -10.92 11.82 -25.99
C SER A 315 -12.38 11.90 -26.38
N GLU A 316 -12.91 10.80 -26.90
CA GLU A 316 -14.33 10.67 -27.25
C GLU A 316 -15.27 10.89 -26.03
N ASN A 317 -14.76 10.71 -24.81
CA ASN A 317 -15.50 10.85 -23.54
C ASN A 317 -15.38 12.24 -22.90
N PHE A 318 -14.41 13.08 -23.31
CA PHE A 318 -14.04 14.31 -22.60
C PHE A 318 -15.21 15.31 -22.49
N GLU A 319 -15.85 15.65 -23.63
CA GLU A 319 -16.89 16.67 -23.65
C GLU A 319 -18.11 16.27 -22.79
N GLU A 320 -18.51 15.00 -22.85
CA GLU A 320 -19.59 14.48 -22.05
C GLU A 320 -19.23 14.50 -20.55
N MET A 321 -18.04 14.04 -20.18
CA MET A 321 -17.59 14.07 -18.79
C MET A 321 -17.48 15.48 -18.23
N LYS A 322 -16.98 16.43 -19.03
CA LYS A 322 -16.90 17.85 -18.66
C LYS A 322 -18.27 18.45 -18.41
N GLN A 323 -19.23 18.27 -19.32
CA GLN A 323 -20.59 18.75 -19.19
C GLN A 323 -21.32 18.18 -17.98
N GLN A 324 -21.06 16.94 -17.65
CA GLN A 324 -21.63 16.26 -16.48
C GLN A 324 -20.89 16.56 -15.16
N GLY A 325 -19.74 17.24 -15.19
CA GLY A 325 -18.95 17.57 -14.01
C GLY A 325 -18.30 16.34 -13.37
N LEU A 326 -17.79 15.42 -14.18
CA LEU A 326 -17.19 14.14 -13.75
C LEU A 326 -15.66 14.22 -13.59
N LEU A 327 -15.07 15.35 -13.95
CA LEU A 327 -13.62 15.59 -13.94
C LEU A 327 -13.21 16.40 -12.71
N VAL A 328 -11.95 16.23 -12.30
CA VAL A 328 -11.30 17.07 -11.28
C VAL A 328 -11.32 18.52 -11.74
N LYS A 329 -11.66 19.44 -10.84
CA LYS A 329 -11.75 20.87 -11.11
C LYS A 329 -10.52 21.61 -10.59
N ILE A 330 -10.25 22.76 -11.17
CA ILE A 330 -9.24 23.71 -10.72
C ILE A 330 -9.88 24.98 -10.20
N ASN A 331 -9.22 25.65 -9.25
CA ASN A 331 -9.66 26.93 -8.72
C ASN A 331 -9.19 28.12 -9.59
N SER A 332 -8.04 27.97 -10.23
CA SER A 332 -7.44 29.02 -11.07
C SER A 332 -6.56 28.42 -12.17
N GLY A 333 -6.37 29.18 -13.25
CA GLY A 333 -5.54 28.77 -14.40
C GLY A 333 -6.31 28.05 -15.50
N ILE A 334 -5.60 27.27 -16.31
CA ILE A 334 -6.16 26.46 -17.39
C ILE A 334 -6.52 25.06 -16.87
N ASP A 335 -7.55 24.47 -17.47
CA ASP A 335 -8.10 23.18 -17.08
C ASP A 335 -7.30 22.03 -17.70
N VAL A 336 -5.99 22.00 -17.43
CA VAL A 336 -5.07 20.91 -17.80
C VAL A 336 -4.26 20.57 -16.57
N GLN A 337 -4.28 19.31 -16.17
CA GLN A 337 -3.71 18.86 -14.89
C GLN A 337 -2.48 17.99 -15.11
N MET A 338 -2.36 17.37 -16.29
CA MET A 338 -1.18 16.62 -16.67
C MET A 338 -0.87 16.80 -18.17
N LEU A 339 0.41 17.02 -18.45
CA LEU A 339 0.98 17.10 -19.80
C LEU A 339 1.74 15.82 -20.12
N PHE A 340 1.03 14.81 -20.60
CA PHE A 340 1.61 13.53 -20.98
C PHE A 340 0.84 12.94 -22.18
N HIS A 341 1.47 12.82 -23.33
CA HIS A 341 0.86 12.42 -24.61
C HIS A 341 -0.40 13.21 -25.00
N GLY A 342 -0.57 14.38 -24.42
CA GLY A 342 -1.72 15.26 -24.65
C GLY A 342 -1.95 16.21 -23.49
N ASN A 343 -3.08 16.90 -23.54
CA ASN A 343 -3.57 17.79 -22.49
C ASN A 343 -4.62 17.04 -21.67
N ASN A 344 -4.26 16.55 -20.51
CA ASN A 344 -5.11 15.67 -19.75
C ASN A 344 -5.74 16.36 -18.53
N VAL A 345 -6.98 15.96 -18.24
CA VAL A 345 -7.73 16.26 -17.02
C VAL A 345 -8.04 14.92 -16.33
N PHE A 346 -7.90 14.84 -15.01
CA PHE A 346 -8.19 13.61 -14.29
C PHE A 346 -9.71 13.42 -14.09
N MET A 347 -10.18 12.18 -14.19
CA MET A 347 -11.51 11.82 -13.69
C MET A 347 -11.56 11.99 -12.16
N ASP A 348 -12.74 12.27 -11.61
CA ASP A 348 -12.94 12.42 -10.16
C ASP A 348 -13.67 11.19 -9.57
N PRO A 349 -12.98 10.17 -9.06
CA PRO A 349 -13.61 8.96 -8.51
C PRO A 349 -14.33 9.21 -7.17
N THR A 350 -14.13 10.38 -6.54
CA THR A 350 -14.91 10.76 -5.35
C THR A 350 -16.36 11.07 -5.68
N ASN A 351 -16.68 11.36 -6.97
CA ASN A 351 -18.02 11.57 -7.47
C ASN A 351 -18.67 10.21 -7.82
N PRO A 352 -19.79 9.81 -7.18
CA PRO A 352 -20.49 8.57 -7.50
C PRO A 352 -20.90 8.44 -8.98
N ARG A 353 -21.24 9.55 -9.65
CA ARG A 353 -21.60 9.56 -11.07
C ARG A 353 -20.40 9.27 -11.96
N THR A 354 -19.21 9.73 -11.59
CA THR A 354 -17.97 9.39 -12.30
C THR A 354 -17.69 7.90 -12.18
N ARG A 355 -17.86 7.33 -10.98
CA ARG A 355 -17.67 5.88 -10.77
C ARG A 355 -18.59 5.04 -11.67
N GLU A 356 -19.84 5.44 -11.79
CA GLU A 356 -20.79 4.75 -12.66
C GLU A 356 -20.43 4.91 -14.15
N TYR A 357 -20.11 6.12 -14.59
CA TYR A 357 -19.77 6.42 -15.97
C TYR A 357 -18.54 5.64 -16.45
N VAL A 358 -17.44 5.73 -15.72
CA VAL A 358 -16.17 5.09 -16.09
C VAL A 358 -16.31 3.56 -16.05
N TRP A 359 -16.97 3.03 -15.01
CA TRP A 359 -17.21 1.58 -14.95
C TRP A 359 -18.03 1.09 -16.17
N ASN A 360 -19.05 1.80 -16.58
CA ASN A 360 -19.87 1.40 -17.72
C ASN A 360 -19.05 1.36 -19.02
N LYS A 361 -18.11 2.31 -19.22
CA LYS A 361 -17.17 2.29 -20.36
C LYS A 361 -16.21 1.09 -20.28
N CYS A 362 -15.58 0.88 -19.14
CA CYS A 362 -14.66 -0.24 -18.94
C CYS A 362 -15.38 -1.60 -19.00
N LYS A 363 -16.63 -1.68 -18.48
CA LYS A 363 -17.44 -2.90 -18.62
C LYS A 363 -17.67 -3.24 -20.08
N GLN A 364 -18.16 -2.29 -20.88
CA GLN A 364 -18.48 -2.50 -22.28
C GLN A 364 -17.22 -2.88 -23.09
N ASN A 365 -16.08 -2.27 -22.82
CA ASN A 365 -14.89 -2.33 -23.66
C ASN A 365 -13.83 -3.33 -23.18
N TYR A 366 -13.96 -3.85 -21.95
CA TYR A 366 -13.03 -4.83 -21.36
C TYR A 366 -13.76 -6.00 -20.68
N ALA A 367 -14.62 -5.74 -19.70
CA ALA A 367 -15.25 -6.82 -18.93
C ALA A 367 -16.18 -7.69 -19.79
N ASP A 368 -16.88 -7.12 -20.76
CA ASP A 368 -17.75 -7.87 -21.69
C ASP A 368 -16.93 -8.73 -22.69
N TYR A 369 -15.61 -8.48 -22.81
CA TYR A 369 -14.68 -9.38 -23.54
C TYR A 369 -14.09 -10.48 -22.65
N GLY A 370 -14.34 -10.43 -21.33
CA GLY A 370 -13.81 -11.41 -20.36
C GLY A 370 -12.63 -10.89 -19.53
N ILE A 371 -12.22 -9.62 -19.70
CA ILE A 371 -11.14 -9.02 -18.91
C ILE A 371 -11.72 -8.50 -17.60
N ASN A 372 -11.31 -9.11 -16.49
CA ASN A 372 -11.86 -8.82 -15.16
C ASN A 372 -10.79 -8.40 -14.13
N ILE A 373 -9.56 -8.18 -14.55
CA ILE A 373 -8.46 -7.73 -13.71
C ILE A 373 -7.97 -6.39 -14.27
N PHE A 374 -7.88 -5.36 -13.41
CA PHE A 374 -7.55 -4.01 -13.85
C PHE A 374 -6.31 -3.48 -13.12
N TRP A 375 -5.43 -2.85 -13.89
CA TRP A 375 -4.31 -2.09 -13.37
C TRP A 375 -4.67 -0.61 -13.36
N LEU A 376 -4.92 -0.09 -12.18
CA LEU A 376 -5.36 1.28 -11.92
C LEU A 376 -4.13 2.15 -11.66
N ASP A 377 -3.48 2.53 -12.74
CA ASP A 377 -2.27 3.35 -12.72
C ASP A 377 -2.61 4.84 -12.50
N GLU A 378 -1.61 5.71 -12.31
CA GLU A 378 -1.76 7.15 -12.07
C GLU A 378 -2.69 7.47 -10.88
N ALA A 379 -2.73 6.60 -9.88
CA ALA A 379 -3.72 6.59 -8.81
C ALA A 379 -3.51 7.65 -7.71
N GLU A 380 -2.48 8.48 -7.77
CA GLU A 380 -2.19 9.56 -6.82
C GLU A 380 -3.28 10.64 -6.73
N PRO A 381 -3.77 11.28 -7.83
CA PRO A 381 -3.34 11.30 -9.25
C PRO A 381 -2.01 12.02 -9.48
N GLU A 382 -1.26 11.60 -10.52
CA GLU A 382 0.04 12.21 -10.85
C GLU A 382 -0.14 13.55 -11.57
N PHE A 383 -0.39 14.61 -10.83
CA PHE A 383 -0.47 15.96 -11.38
C PHE A 383 0.90 16.43 -11.89
N SER A 384 0.96 17.05 -13.07
CA SER A 384 2.20 17.70 -13.57
C SER A 384 2.75 18.72 -12.59
N THR A 385 1.89 19.34 -11.80
CA THR A 385 2.25 20.20 -10.69
C THR A 385 1.41 19.81 -9.47
N TYR A 386 2.05 19.41 -8.40
CA TYR A 386 1.39 19.07 -7.15
C TYR A 386 0.98 20.32 -6.35
N ASP A 387 0.24 21.22 -7.00
CA ASP A 387 -0.41 22.38 -6.40
C ASP A 387 -1.75 21.98 -5.78
N PHE A 388 -1.69 21.28 -4.67
CA PHE A 388 -2.87 20.74 -4.00
C PHE A 388 -3.89 21.79 -3.59
N GLU A 389 -3.51 23.05 -3.44
CA GLU A 389 -4.41 24.17 -3.14
C GLU A 389 -5.32 24.50 -4.33
N ASN A 390 -4.87 24.19 -5.54
CA ASN A 390 -5.57 24.53 -6.78
C ASN A 390 -6.62 23.51 -7.20
N TYR A 391 -6.51 22.26 -6.76
CA TYR A 391 -7.37 21.18 -7.22
C TYR A 391 -8.56 20.93 -6.29
N ARG A 392 -9.68 20.53 -6.89
CA ARG A 392 -10.92 20.27 -6.18
C ARG A 392 -11.62 19.03 -6.71
N TYR A 393 -11.91 18.11 -5.80
CA TYR A 393 -12.74 16.94 -6.01
C TYR A 393 -14.21 17.25 -5.68
N HIS A 394 -15.09 16.35 -6.05
CA HIS A 394 -16.50 16.37 -5.62
C HIS A 394 -16.61 16.33 -4.08
N ALA A 395 -15.77 15.52 -3.44
CA ALA A 395 -15.73 15.38 -1.98
C ALA A 395 -15.21 16.62 -1.24
N GLY A 396 -14.43 17.49 -1.88
CA GLY A 396 -13.86 18.70 -1.26
C GLY A 396 -12.61 19.22 -1.96
N SER A 397 -11.90 20.16 -1.33
CA SER A 397 -10.59 20.59 -1.81
C SER A 397 -9.56 19.46 -1.67
N VAL A 398 -8.59 19.39 -2.58
CA VAL A 398 -7.56 18.35 -2.50
C VAL A 398 -6.71 18.49 -1.24
N LEU A 399 -6.46 19.69 -0.74
CA LEU A 399 -5.83 19.87 0.57
C LEU A 399 -6.58 19.15 1.71
N GLU A 400 -7.92 19.10 1.65
CA GLU A 400 -8.74 18.50 2.71
C GLU A 400 -8.94 16.99 2.54
N VAL A 401 -9.06 16.51 1.30
CA VAL A 401 -9.47 15.11 1.02
C VAL A 401 -8.57 14.39 0.00
N GLY A 402 -7.42 14.95 -0.34
CA GLY A 402 -6.57 14.46 -1.44
C GLY A 402 -6.19 12.99 -1.33
N ASN A 403 -5.89 12.54 -0.13
CA ASN A 403 -5.37 11.20 0.12
C ASN A 403 -6.39 10.06 -0.07
N ILE A 404 -7.70 10.36 -0.22
CA ILE A 404 -8.69 9.28 -0.50
C ILE A 404 -8.77 8.89 -1.97
N TYR A 405 -8.15 9.62 -2.89
CA TYR A 405 -8.29 9.39 -4.32
C TYR A 405 -8.00 7.93 -4.73
N PRO A 406 -6.87 7.30 -4.38
CA PRO A 406 -6.58 5.92 -4.77
C PRO A 406 -7.60 4.92 -4.20
N ARG A 407 -8.11 5.16 -3.00
CA ARG A 407 -9.15 4.31 -2.42
C ARG A 407 -10.47 4.42 -3.18
N GLU A 408 -10.91 5.62 -3.55
CA GLU A 408 -12.15 5.82 -4.32
C GLU A 408 -12.00 5.30 -5.76
N TYR A 409 -10.79 5.33 -6.30
CA TYR A 409 -10.47 4.72 -7.60
C TYR A 409 -10.57 3.18 -7.53
N ALA A 410 -9.95 2.55 -6.53
CA ALA A 410 -10.13 1.11 -6.27
C ALA A 410 -11.61 0.74 -6.06
N ARG A 411 -12.33 1.55 -5.28
CA ARG A 411 -13.76 1.40 -5.01
C ARG A 411 -14.61 1.42 -6.28
N LEU A 412 -14.30 2.31 -7.24
CA LEU A 412 -14.98 2.40 -8.53
C LEU A 412 -15.00 1.02 -9.22
N PHE A 413 -13.83 0.41 -9.37
CA PHE A 413 -13.69 -0.87 -10.05
C PHE A 413 -14.25 -2.02 -9.22
N TYR A 414 -13.93 -2.09 -7.95
CA TYR A 414 -14.43 -3.15 -7.07
C TYR A 414 -15.96 -3.21 -7.02
N GLU A 415 -16.63 -2.08 -6.79
CA GLU A 415 -18.09 -2.02 -6.77
C GLU A 415 -18.70 -2.29 -8.15
N GLY A 416 -18.05 -1.83 -9.21
CA GLY A 416 -18.44 -2.09 -10.58
C GLY A 416 -18.37 -3.57 -10.96
N GLN A 417 -17.22 -4.20 -10.70
CA GLN A 417 -16.97 -5.63 -10.92
C GLN A 417 -17.97 -6.48 -10.11
N LYS A 418 -18.20 -6.12 -8.85
CA LYS A 418 -19.15 -6.82 -7.97
C LYS A 418 -20.60 -6.74 -8.48
N ARG A 419 -21.03 -5.55 -8.96
CA ARG A 419 -22.36 -5.38 -9.61
C ARG A 419 -22.46 -6.19 -10.89
N ASN A 420 -21.37 -6.42 -11.60
CA ASN A 420 -21.30 -7.27 -12.79
C ASN A 420 -21.24 -8.78 -12.46
N GLY A 421 -21.30 -9.16 -11.17
CA GLY A 421 -21.30 -10.56 -10.72
C GLY A 421 -19.91 -11.17 -10.52
N GLN A 422 -18.85 -10.39 -10.70
CA GLN A 422 -17.48 -10.83 -10.45
C GLN A 422 -17.26 -11.11 -8.95
N LYS A 423 -16.58 -12.21 -8.64
CA LYS A 423 -16.25 -12.63 -7.27
C LYS A 423 -14.75 -12.51 -6.99
N ASP A 424 -13.95 -12.81 -7.99
CA ASP A 424 -12.49 -12.89 -7.96
C ASP A 424 -11.92 -11.55 -8.40
N ILE A 425 -11.80 -10.61 -7.45
CA ILE A 425 -11.49 -9.21 -7.74
C ILE A 425 -10.11 -8.85 -7.19
N VAL A 426 -9.20 -8.47 -8.09
CA VAL A 426 -7.91 -7.84 -7.79
C VAL A 426 -7.79 -6.57 -8.63
N ASN A 427 -7.44 -5.47 -7.99
CA ASN A 427 -7.11 -4.21 -8.66
C ASN A 427 -5.67 -3.83 -8.30
N LEU A 428 -4.79 -3.74 -9.30
CA LEU A 428 -3.41 -3.30 -9.12
C LEU A 428 -3.37 -1.77 -9.09
N LEU A 429 -2.83 -1.18 -8.02
CA LEU A 429 -2.77 0.28 -7.83
C LEU A 429 -1.35 0.75 -7.52
N ARG A 430 -0.97 1.93 -8.02
CA ARG A 430 0.30 2.57 -7.68
C ARG A 430 0.31 3.14 -6.26
N CYS A 431 -0.85 3.55 -5.77
CA CYS A 431 -1.04 4.11 -4.44
C CYS A 431 -2.20 3.47 -3.71
N ALA A 432 -2.18 3.55 -2.38
CA ALA A 432 -3.28 3.15 -1.52
C ALA A 432 -3.36 4.09 -0.31
N TRP A 433 -4.55 4.22 0.26
CA TRP A 433 -4.78 4.86 1.53
C TRP A 433 -5.50 3.91 2.48
N ALA A 434 -5.56 4.22 3.77
CA ALA A 434 -6.22 3.37 4.77
C ALA A 434 -7.65 2.97 4.34
N GLY A 435 -7.93 1.67 4.31
CA GLY A 435 -9.19 1.10 3.83
C GLY A 435 -9.20 0.72 2.34
N SER A 436 -8.13 0.95 1.58
CA SER A 436 -8.04 0.50 0.18
C SER A 436 -8.06 -1.02 0.04
N GLN A 437 -7.51 -1.74 1.01
CA GLN A 437 -7.44 -3.21 1.02
C GLN A 437 -8.81 -3.86 0.83
N ARG A 438 -9.89 -3.30 1.40
CA ARG A 438 -11.25 -3.85 1.28
C ARG A 438 -11.83 -3.79 -0.14
N TYR A 439 -11.18 -3.06 -1.03
CA TYR A 439 -11.55 -2.93 -2.44
C TYR A 439 -10.62 -3.71 -3.37
N GLY A 440 -9.95 -4.74 -2.84
CA GLY A 440 -9.08 -5.61 -3.62
C GLY A 440 -7.79 -4.94 -4.10
N ALA A 441 -7.29 -3.96 -3.34
CA ALA A 441 -6.07 -3.23 -3.69
C ALA A 441 -4.82 -4.10 -3.53
N LEU A 442 -4.16 -4.37 -4.65
CA LEU A 442 -2.79 -4.87 -4.77
C LEU A 442 -1.91 -3.67 -5.12
N VAL A 443 -0.91 -3.34 -4.32
CA VAL A 443 -0.03 -2.18 -4.57
C VAL A 443 1.31 -2.66 -5.13
N TRP A 444 1.88 -1.88 -6.08
CA TRP A 444 3.23 -2.16 -6.58
C TRP A 444 4.19 -0.99 -6.30
N SER A 445 5.47 -1.25 -6.54
CA SER A 445 6.59 -0.35 -6.22
C SER A 445 6.59 1.00 -6.95
N GLY A 446 5.77 1.19 -8.00
CA GLY A 446 5.85 2.37 -8.88
C GLY A 446 7.04 2.32 -9.83
N ASP A 447 7.39 3.46 -10.45
CA ASP A 447 8.37 3.59 -11.53
C ASP A 447 9.81 3.72 -10.99
N ILE A 448 10.30 2.67 -10.36
CA ILE A 448 11.60 2.59 -9.71
C ILE A 448 12.73 2.27 -10.69
N MET A 449 13.97 2.57 -10.30
CA MET A 449 15.15 2.31 -11.13
C MET A 449 15.60 0.85 -11.04
N SER A 450 16.15 0.33 -12.15
CA SER A 450 16.85 -0.95 -12.20
C SER A 450 18.23 -0.81 -11.55
N SER A 451 18.26 -0.80 -10.20
CA SER A 451 19.47 -0.65 -9.40
C SER A 451 19.38 -1.42 -8.08
N TYR A 452 20.52 -1.84 -7.53
CA TYR A 452 20.56 -2.47 -6.21
C TYR A 452 20.12 -1.51 -5.09
N GLU A 453 20.32 -0.20 -5.26
CA GLU A 453 19.81 0.80 -4.31
C GLU A 453 18.29 0.76 -4.24
N ASP A 454 17.61 0.80 -5.39
CA ASP A 454 16.15 0.73 -5.41
C ASP A 454 15.64 -0.65 -4.98
N PHE A 455 16.36 -1.72 -5.31
CA PHE A 455 16.02 -3.06 -4.83
C PHE A 455 15.96 -3.12 -3.29
N ARG A 456 16.96 -2.59 -2.57
CA ARG A 456 16.94 -2.55 -1.10
C ARG A 456 15.78 -1.75 -0.55
N LYS A 457 15.43 -0.62 -1.20
CA LYS A 457 14.25 0.18 -0.82
C LYS A 457 12.95 -0.64 -0.93
N GLN A 458 12.85 -1.56 -1.90
CA GLN A 458 11.63 -2.35 -2.09
C GLN A 458 11.39 -3.38 -0.99
N ILE A 459 12.43 -3.92 -0.37
CA ILE A 459 12.27 -4.81 0.79
C ILE A 459 11.59 -4.05 1.93
N CYS A 460 12.09 -2.84 2.25
CA CYS A 460 11.49 -1.98 3.26
C CYS A 460 10.06 -1.56 2.88
N ALA A 461 9.84 -1.16 1.63
CA ALA A 461 8.54 -0.71 1.13
C ALA A 461 7.46 -1.80 1.26
N GLY A 462 7.76 -3.04 0.84
CA GLY A 462 6.83 -4.17 0.96
C GLY A 462 6.49 -4.49 2.41
N LEU A 463 7.47 -4.47 3.30
CA LEU A 463 7.27 -4.69 4.74
C LEU A 463 6.42 -3.58 5.38
N HIS A 464 6.68 -2.33 5.06
CA HIS A 464 5.88 -1.21 5.55
C HIS A 464 4.45 -1.21 5.02
N MET A 465 4.22 -1.62 3.75
CA MET A 465 2.88 -1.76 3.20
C MET A 465 2.09 -2.84 3.93
N GLY A 466 2.71 -4.00 4.21
CA GLY A 466 2.11 -5.04 5.02
C GLY A 466 1.68 -4.53 6.38
N LEU A 467 2.60 -3.89 7.13
CA LEU A 467 2.35 -3.29 8.45
C LEU A 467 1.35 -2.12 8.42
N ALA A 468 1.11 -1.50 7.26
CA ALA A 468 0.07 -0.49 7.09
C ALA A 468 -1.29 -1.07 6.67
N GLY A 469 -1.46 -2.40 6.76
CA GLY A 469 -2.71 -3.12 6.51
C GLY A 469 -3.04 -3.33 5.04
N ILE A 470 -2.07 -3.21 4.14
CA ILE A 470 -2.19 -3.55 2.72
C ILE A 470 -1.43 -4.86 2.47
N PRO A 471 -2.06 -6.03 2.66
CA PRO A 471 -1.35 -7.31 2.63
C PRO A 471 -0.94 -7.75 1.23
N TRP A 472 -1.56 -7.22 0.19
CA TRP A 472 -1.27 -7.54 -1.20
C TRP A 472 -0.30 -6.52 -1.78
N TRP A 473 0.90 -6.96 -2.03
CA TRP A 473 1.96 -6.13 -2.56
C TRP A 473 2.80 -6.88 -3.61
N THR A 474 3.37 -6.16 -4.54
CA THR A 474 4.31 -6.65 -5.54
C THR A 474 5.35 -5.57 -5.85
N THR A 475 6.42 -5.93 -6.55
CA THR A 475 7.40 -5.00 -7.09
C THR A 475 7.48 -5.18 -8.60
N ASP A 476 7.97 -4.19 -9.31
CA ASP A 476 8.47 -4.37 -10.67
C ASP A 476 9.78 -5.14 -10.57
N ILE A 477 9.73 -6.46 -10.80
CA ILE A 477 10.92 -7.31 -10.71
C ILE A 477 11.95 -6.87 -11.74
N GLY A 478 13.13 -6.48 -11.23
CA GLY A 478 14.22 -5.92 -12.02
C GLY A 478 14.20 -4.40 -12.15
N GLY A 479 13.29 -3.71 -11.46
CA GLY A 479 13.05 -2.27 -11.59
C GLY A 479 12.26 -1.93 -12.86
N PHE A 480 11.70 -0.71 -12.93
CA PHE A 480 10.96 -0.24 -14.11
C PHE A 480 11.88 0.43 -15.13
N HIS A 481 12.68 1.41 -14.72
CA HIS A 481 13.56 2.18 -15.61
C HIS A 481 15.00 1.66 -15.66
N GLY A 482 15.63 1.73 -16.83
CA GLY A 482 17.09 1.61 -17.01
C GLY A 482 17.64 0.20 -17.21
N GLY A 483 16.82 -0.84 -17.19
CA GLY A 483 17.29 -2.22 -17.41
C GLY A 483 17.71 -2.49 -18.85
N VAL A 484 19.01 -2.68 -19.11
CA VAL A 484 19.57 -3.04 -20.43
C VAL A 484 19.72 -4.56 -20.51
N THR A 485 18.95 -5.22 -21.38
CA THR A 485 18.85 -6.70 -21.42
C THR A 485 20.16 -7.43 -21.71
N GLU A 486 21.10 -6.78 -22.41
CA GLU A 486 22.40 -7.34 -22.74
C GLU A 486 23.48 -7.06 -21.68
N ASP A 487 23.21 -6.21 -20.70
CA ASP A 487 24.14 -5.84 -19.64
C ASP A 487 24.24 -6.97 -18.59
N PRO A 488 25.44 -7.53 -18.35
CA PRO A 488 25.63 -8.57 -17.34
C PRO A 488 25.24 -8.14 -15.93
N ASP A 489 25.51 -6.90 -15.54
CA ASP A 489 25.22 -6.38 -14.21
C ASP A 489 23.70 -6.23 -14.00
N PHE A 490 22.98 -5.79 -15.05
CA PHE A 490 21.52 -5.82 -15.02
C PHE A 490 20.95 -7.24 -14.95
N ARG A 491 21.53 -8.20 -15.69
CA ARG A 491 21.09 -9.59 -15.63
C ARG A 491 21.27 -10.20 -14.24
N GLU A 492 22.38 -9.90 -13.58
CA GLU A 492 22.60 -10.28 -12.17
C GLU A 492 21.52 -9.69 -11.27
N LEU A 493 21.31 -8.36 -11.33
CA LEU A 493 20.27 -7.66 -10.57
C LEU A 493 18.89 -8.27 -10.80
N LEU A 494 18.53 -8.54 -12.06
CA LEU A 494 17.26 -9.15 -12.40
C LEU A 494 17.07 -10.51 -11.75
N VAL A 495 18.09 -11.38 -11.79
CA VAL A 495 18.03 -12.71 -11.15
C VAL A 495 17.83 -12.56 -9.64
N ARG A 496 18.58 -11.69 -8.97
CA ARG A 496 18.46 -11.45 -7.52
C ARG A 496 17.09 -10.88 -7.16
N TRP A 497 16.57 -9.96 -7.96
CA TRP A 497 15.23 -9.40 -7.75
C TRP A 497 14.13 -10.43 -8.04
N PHE A 498 14.31 -11.28 -9.03
CA PHE A 498 13.36 -12.36 -9.35
C PHE A 498 13.28 -13.39 -8.23
N GLN A 499 14.41 -13.73 -7.62
CA GLN A 499 14.49 -14.57 -6.42
C GLN A 499 13.67 -13.94 -5.27
N PHE A 500 13.84 -12.66 -4.99
CA PHE A 500 13.05 -11.93 -4.01
C PHE A 500 11.55 -11.91 -4.38
N GLY A 501 11.22 -11.61 -5.64
CA GLY A 501 9.84 -11.54 -6.13
C GLY A 501 9.07 -12.84 -5.98
N THR A 502 9.76 -13.99 -5.99
CA THR A 502 9.16 -15.30 -5.73
C THR A 502 8.53 -15.39 -4.34
N PHE A 503 9.08 -14.67 -3.36
CA PHE A 503 8.60 -14.57 -1.99
C PHE A 503 7.96 -13.22 -1.67
N CYS A 504 7.42 -12.54 -2.69
CA CYS A 504 6.48 -11.43 -2.52
C CYS A 504 5.03 -11.94 -2.50
N PRO A 505 4.08 -11.21 -1.93
CA PRO A 505 2.66 -11.59 -1.95
C PRO A 505 2.16 -11.93 -3.36
N VAL A 506 2.48 -11.12 -4.37
CA VAL A 506 2.24 -11.42 -5.79
C VAL A 506 3.56 -11.35 -6.55
N MET A 507 3.81 -12.32 -7.44
CA MET A 507 5.03 -12.42 -8.25
C MET A 507 4.79 -11.88 -9.66
N ARG A 508 5.24 -10.66 -9.95
CA ARG A 508 5.02 -9.98 -11.23
C ARG A 508 6.33 -9.43 -11.80
N ILE A 509 6.74 -9.87 -12.97
CA ILE A 509 7.80 -9.20 -13.73
C ILE A 509 7.23 -8.04 -14.53
N HIS A 510 7.89 -6.88 -14.49
CA HIS A 510 7.55 -5.72 -15.31
C HIS A 510 8.76 -4.80 -15.48
N GLY A 511 8.78 -4.01 -16.56
CA GLY A 511 9.77 -2.97 -16.76
C GLY A 511 9.82 -2.46 -18.20
N ASN A 512 10.42 -1.27 -18.35
CA ASN A 512 10.76 -0.63 -19.60
C ASN A 512 12.23 -0.97 -19.95
N ARG A 513 12.43 -2.12 -20.56
CA ARG A 513 13.78 -2.62 -20.88
C ARG A 513 14.39 -1.89 -22.09
N GLN A 514 15.70 -1.81 -22.10
CA GLN A 514 16.45 -1.17 -23.18
C GLN A 514 17.26 -2.21 -23.99
N PRO A 515 17.49 -1.96 -25.31
CA PRO A 515 17.02 -0.81 -26.09
C PRO A 515 15.52 -0.90 -26.41
N GLY A 516 14.82 0.24 -26.33
CA GLY A 516 13.42 0.32 -26.74
C GLY A 516 13.27 0.46 -28.25
N GLU A 517 12.05 0.21 -28.73
CA GLU A 517 11.67 0.33 -30.13
C GLU A 517 10.62 1.44 -30.36
N THR A 518 10.74 2.18 -31.43
CA THR A 518 9.74 3.15 -31.87
C THR A 518 8.67 2.46 -32.70
N ILE A 519 7.41 2.65 -32.37
CA ILE A 519 6.28 2.12 -33.13
C ILE A 519 5.76 3.21 -34.08
N ILE A 520 5.58 2.84 -35.33
CA ILE A 520 5.01 3.71 -36.40
C ILE A 520 3.68 3.10 -36.83
N ASN A 521 2.60 3.90 -36.78
CA ASN A 521 1.27 3.46 -37.17
C ASN A 521 1.11 3.38 -38.70
N GLN A 522 -0.01 2.85 -39.19
CA GLN A 522 -0.32 2.72 -40.61
C GLN A 522 -0.36 4.08 -41.36
N ALA A 523 -0.65 5.16 -40.63
CA ALA A 523 -0.62 6.52 -41.19
C ALA A 523 0.80 7.11 -41.32
N GLY A 524 1.84 6.38 -40.81
CA GLY A 524 3.23 6.85 -40.81
C GLY A 524 3.56 7.77 -39.62
N GLU A 525 2.73 7.83 -38.62
CA GLU A 525 2.96 8.65 -37.43
C GLU A 525 3.65 7.82 -36.32
N VAL A 526 4.52 8.49 -35.56
CA VAL A 526 5.16 7.88 -34.40
C VAL A 526 4.13 7.66 -33.28
N ARG A 527 3.99 6.42 -32.85
CA ARG A 527 3.22 6.03 -31.67
C ARG A 527 4.16 5.84 -30.49
N GLU A 528 3.57 5.64 -29.30
CA GLU A 528 4.34 5.28 -28.13
C GLU A 528 5.15 4.02 -28.37
N GLY A 529 6.43 4.04 -27.96
CA GLY A 529 7.36 2.94 -28.16
C GLY A 529 7.04 1.71 -27.32
N THR A 530 7.83 0.67 -27.50
CA THR A 530 7.88 -0.51 -26.63
C THR A 530 9.31 -0.69 -26.12
N GLY A 531 9.47 -1.19 -24.89
CA GLY A 531 10.76 -1.62 -24.38
C GLY A 531 11.23 -2.91 -25.06
N ALA A 532 12.50 -3.29 -24.85
CA ALA A 532 13.02 -4.59 -25.22
C ALA A 532 12.24 -5.73 -24.52
N ASP A 533 12.47 -6.95 -24.95
CA ASP A 533 11.81 -8.14 -24.41
C ASP A 533 12.07 -8.31 -22.90
N ASN A 534 11.03 -8.70 -22.17
CA ASN A 534 11.05 -8.85 -20.71
C ASN A 534 10.57 -10.24 -20.25
N GLU A 535 10.55 -11.20 -21.14
CA GLU A 535 10.21 -12.58 -20.88
C GLU A 535 11.42 -13.31 -20.27
N VAL A 536 11.18 -14.35 -19.48
CA VAL A 536 12.25 -15.04 -18.72
C VAL A 536 13.36 -15.65 -19.60
N TRP A 537 13.16 -15.82 -20.89
CA TRP A 537 14.17 -16.28 -21.84
C TRP A 537 14.98 -15.14 -22.50
N SER A 538 14.74 -13.88 -22.13
CA SER A 538 15.37 -12.70 -22.77
C SER A 538 16.64 -12.23 -22.06
N PHE A 539 17.04 -12.89 -20.96
CA PHE A 539 18.13 -12.43 -20.07
C PHE A 539 19.35 -13.35 -20.07
N GLY A 540 19.61 -14.06 -21.18
CA GLY A 540 20.74 -14.98 -21.34
C GLY A 540 20.43 -16.43 -21.03
N GLU A 541 21.08 -17.33 -21.75
CA GLU A 541 20.87 -18.77 -21.62
C GLU A 541 21.28 -19.31 -20.25
N GLU A 542 22.23 -18.68 -19.60
CA GLU A 542 22.72 -19.03 -18.25
C GLU A 542 21.69 -18.69 -17.15
N ASN A 543 20.92 -17.60 -17.31
CA ASN A 543 19.94 -17.11 -16.33
C ASN A 543 18.57 -17.75 -16.53
N TYR A 544 18.23 -18.13 -17.76
CA TYR A 544 16.92 -18.72 -18.09
C TYR A 544 16.54 -19.91 -17.18
N PRO A 545 17.38 -20.93 -16.96
CA PRO A 545 17.04 -22.05 -16.07
C PRO A 545 16.85 -21.61 -14.63
N ILE A 546 17.56 -20.56 -14.16
CA ILE A 546 17.40 -20.01 -12.82
C ILE A 546 16.01 -19.37 -12.67
N LEU A 547 15.62 -18.52 -13.61
CA LEU A 547 14.31 -17.85 -13.58
C LEU A 547 13.16 -18.88 -13.63
N VAL A 548 13.27 -19.91 -14.48
CA VAL A 548 12.28 -21.00 -14.55
C VAL A 548 12.23 -21.80 -13.25
N LYS A 549 13.37 -22.06 -12.60
CA LYS A 549 13.44 -22.70 -11.28
C LYS A 549 12.61 -21.94 -10.26
N PHE A 550 12.76 -20.61 -10.20
CA PHE A 550 12.05 -19.80 -9.21
C PHE A 550 10.53 -19.66 -9.50
N ILE A 551 10.11 -19.69 -10.76
CA ILE A 551 8.66 -19.84 -11.09
C ILE A 551 8.13 -21.17 -10.56
N LYS A 552 8.87 -22.27 -10.75
CA LYS A 552 8.46 -23.58 -10.23
C LYS A 552 8.44 -23.64 -8.71
N ILE A 553 9.37 -22.98 -8.02
CA ILE A 553 9.32 -22.85 -6.55
C ILE A 553 8.05 -22.09 -6.15
N ARG A 554 7.66 -21.02 -6.85
CA ARG A 554 6.40 -20.30 -6.59
C ARG A 554 5.19 -21.22 -6.72
N GLU A 555 5.16 -22.08 -7.75
CA GLU A 555 4.10 -23.08 -7.93
C GLU A 555 4.08 -24.13 -6.81
N MET A 556 5.25 -24.60 -6.36
CA MET A 556 5.34 -25.51 -5.21
C MET A 556 4.78 -24.92 -3.93
N MET A 557 4.85 -23.60 -3.76
CA MET A 557 4.34 -22.88 -2.59
C MET A 557 2.86 -22.48 -2.72
N ARG A 558 2.14 -22.83 -3.79
CA ARG A 558 0.78 -22.35 -4.06
C ARG A 558 -0.17 -22.60 -2.88
N ASP A 559 -0.15 -23.78 -2.28
CA ASP A 559 -1.01 -24.11 -1.13
C ASP A 559 -0.63 -23.30 0.12
N TYR A 560 0.68 -23.14 0.37
CA TYR A 560 1.15 -22.32 1.48
C TYR A 560 0.78 -20.85 1.26
N THR A 561 1.02 -20.30 0.08
CA THR A 561 0.64 -18.93 -0.27
C THR A 561 -0.86 -18.71 -0.14
N ARG A 562 -1.69 -19.69 -0.56
CA ARG A 562 -3.15 -19.62 -0.37
C ARG A 562 -3.52 -19.51 1.09
N SER A 563 -2.91 -20.33 1.97
CA SER A 563 -3.18 -20.26 3.41
C SER A 563 -2.80 -18.91 4.03
N LEU A 564 -1.74 -18.25 3.54
CA LEU A 564 -1.37 -16.90 3.96
C LEU A 564 -2.38 -15.85 3.47
N MET A 565 -2.92 -16.01 2.26
CA MET A 565 -3.97 -15.13 1.74
C MET A 565 -5.30 -15.32 2.48
N GLU A 566 -5.63 -16.54 2.93
CA GLU A 566 -6.76 -16.82 3.83
C GLU A 566 -6.57 -16.10 5.17
N GLU A 567 -5.39 -16.17 5.77
CA GLU A 567 -5.08 -15.48 7.02
C GLU A 567 -5.18 -13.95 6.86
N ALA A 568 -4.72 -13.40 5.75
CA ALA A 568 -4.86 -11.98 5.43
C ALA A 568 -6.33 -11.58 5.27
N HIS A 569 -7.16 -12.41 4.63
CA HIS A 569 -8.59 -12.21 4.49
C HIS A 569 -9.32 -12.28 5.84
N GLU A 570 -8.99 -13.24 6.69
CA GLU A 570 -9.67 -13.46 7.96
C GLU A 570 -9.25 -12.48 9.06
N LYS A 571 -7.94 -12.16 9.13
CA LYS A 571 -7.32 -11.42 10.24
C LYS A 571 -6.69 -10.10 9.84
N GLY A 572 -6.41 -9.87 8.53
CA GLY A 572 -5.63 -8.73 8.05
C GLY A 572 -4.12 -8.93 8.16
N THR A 573 -3.65 -10.13 8.51
CA THR A 573 -2.24 -10.45 8.69
C THR A 573 -1.46 -10.28 7.39
N PRO A 574 -0.30 -9.59 7.37
CA PRO A 574 0.51 -9.46 6.18
C PRO A 574 1.11 -10.80 5.74
N ILE A 575 1.27 -11.01 4.43
CA ILE A 575 1.95 -12.18 3.87
C ILE A 575 3.46 -12.05 4.04
N MET A 576 4.00 -10.89 3.67
CA MET A 576 5.39 -10.50 3.87
C MET A 576 5.50 -9.77 5.20
N ARG A 577 6.21 -10.36 6.19
CA ARG A 577 6.21 -9.95 7.60
C ARG A 577 7.61 -9.54 8.02
N THR A 578 7.72 -8.52 8.86
CA THR A 578 8.98 -8.23 9.54
C THR A 578 9.36 -9.36 10.49
N MET A 579 10.66 -9.48 10.79
CA MET A 579 11.14 -10.50 11.73
C MET A 579 10.48 -10.33 13.12
N PHE A 580 10.32 -9.10 13.59
CA PHE A 580 9.68 -8.83 14.90
C PHE A 580 8.18 -9.13 14.92
N TYR A 581 7.53 -9.24 13.77
CA TYR A 581 6.11 -9.62 13.71
C TYR A 581 5.90 -11.04 14.24
N GLU A 582 6.80 -11.95 13.85
CA GLU A 582 6.80 -13.37 14.26
C GLU A 582 7.59 -13.62 15.55
N PHE A 583 8.62 -12.81 15.83
CA PHE A 583 9.51 -12.95 16.97
C PHE A 583 9.64 -11.64 17.77
N PRO A 584 8.53 -11.12 18.36
CA PRO A 584 8.54 -9.83 19.04
C PRO A 584 9.40 -9.79 20.30
N GLU A 585 9.64 -10.96 20.94
CA GLU A 585 10.47 -11.11 22.14
C GLU A 585 11.97 -11.17 21.82
N ASP A 586 12.35 -11.19 20.55
CA ASP A 586 13.74 -11.15 20.11
C ASP A 586 14.11 -9.73 19.70
N GLU A 587 14.83 -9.02 20.57
CA GLU A 587 15.19 -7.61 20.35
C GLU A 587 15.96 -7.38 19.05
N VAL A 588 16.77 -8.35 18.60
CA VAL A 588 17.52 -8.24 17.34
C VAL A 588 16.58 -8.17 16.14
N CYS A 589 15.45 -8.87 16.19
CA CYS A 589 14.47 -8.90 15.11
C CYS A 589 13.84 -7.52 14.80
N TRP A 590 13.85 -6.60 15.77
CA TRP A 590 13.36 -5.23 15.57
C TRP A 590 14.29 -4.33 14.77
N ASP A 591 15.53 -4.76 14.51
CA ASP A 591 16.53 -3.98 13.77
C ASP A 591 16.92 -4.61 12.43
N ILE A 592 16.35 -5.76 12.08
CA ILE A 592 16.60 -6.43 10.78
C ILE A 592 15.84 -5.68 9.68
N THR A 593 16.55 -5.29 8.61
CA THR A 593 16.03 -4.49 7.49
C THR A 593 16.08 -5.18 6.14
N ASP A 594 16.88 -6.22 6.01
CA ASP A 594 17.28 -6.90 4.76
C ASP A 594 16.92 -8.39 4.72
N ALA A 595 16.14 -8.86 5.70
CA ALA A 595 15.57 -10.20 5.75
C ALA A 595 14.17 -10.12 6.39
N TYR A 596 13.30 -11.05 6.02
CA TYR A 596 11.92 -11.03 6.44
C TYR A 596 11.31 -12.44 6.50
N MET A 597 10.11 -12.54 7.05
CA MET A 597 9.30 -13.75 7.06
C MET A 597 8.26 -13.72 5.93
N PHE A 598 8.21 -14.77 5.12
CA PHE A 598 7.09 -15.05 4.22
C PHE A 598 6.14 -16.01 4.95
N GLY A 599 5.09 -15.44 5.54
CA GLY A 599 4.28 -16.14 6.53
C GLY A 599 5.07 -16.49 7.81
N PRO A 600 4.52 -17.36 8.66
CA PRO A 600 5.16 -17.72 9.93
C PRO A 600 6.33 -18.70 9.83
N ASP A 601 6.49 -19.36 8.67
CA ASP A 601 7.35 -20.57 8.56
C ASP A 601 8.61 -20.38 7.72
N VAL A 602 8.65 -19.36 6.84
CA VAL A 602 9.71 -19.20 5.83
C VAL A 602 10.44 -17.88 6.02
N LEU A 603 11.73 -17.93 6.41
CA LEU A 603 12.60 -16.77 6.49
C LEU A 603 13.33 -16.59 5.15
N VAL A 604 13.31 -15.38 4.61
CA VAL A 604 13.90 -15.03 3.31
C VAL A 604 14.96 -13.95 3.52
N ALA A 605 16.16 -14.19 3.01
CA ALA A 605 17.29 -13.27 3.15
C ALA A 605 17.91 -12.99 1.75
N PRO A 606 17.34 -12.00 0.98
CA PRO A 606 17.79 -11.71 -0.38
C PRO A 606 19.25 -11.22 -0.43
N ILE A 607 19.95 -11.53 -1.53
CA ILE A 607 21.22 -10.88 -1.85
C ILE A 607 20.92 -9.51 -2.44
N CYS A 608 21.36 -8.46 -1.76
CA CYS A 608 20.96 -7.09 -2.00
C CYS A 608 22.08 -6.18 -2.49
N HIS A 609 23.27 -6.72 -2.74
CA HIS A 609 24.42 -5.97 -3.25
C HIS A 609 25.03 -6.69 -4.44
N GLU A 610 25.62 -5.90 -5.30
CA GLU A 610 26.25 -6.31 -6.55
C GLU A 610 27.44 -7.25 -6.28
N HIS A 611 27.51 -8.34 -7.03
CA HIS A 611 28.58 -9.35 -6.98
C HIS A 611 28.72 -10.10 -5.64
N GLU A 612 27.75 -9.99 -4.75
CA GLU A 612 27.75 -10.79 -3.52
C GLU A 612 27.32 -12.23 -3.79
N MET A 613 28.14 -13.17 -3.30
CA MET A 613 27.91 -14.62 -3.39
C MET A 613 27.76 -15.27 -2.02
N SER A 614 27.71 -14.49 -0.95
CA SER A 614 27.39 -14.90 0.42
C SER A 614 26.87 -13.72 1.21
N ARG A 615 26.19 -13.99 2.31
CA ARG A 615 25.78 -12.95 3.25
C ARG A 615 25.63 -13.48 4.67
N SER A 616 25.74 -12.59 5.64
CA SER A 616 25.38 -12.89 7.03
C SER A 616 23.86 -12.87 7.20
N VAL A 617 23.30 -13.93 7.82
CA VAL A 617 21.86 -14.05 8.11
C VAL A 617 21.67 -14.31 9.60
N TYR A 618 20.92 -13.45 10.27
CA TYR A 618 20.46 -13.69 11.63
C TYR A 618 19.24 -14.60 11.64
N LEU A 619 19.30 -15.68 12.40
CA LEU A 619 18.20 -16.62 12.59
C LEU A 619 17.57 -16.38 13.98
N PRO A 620 16.26 -16.06 14.06
CA PRO A 620 15.58 -15.76 15.32
C PRO A 620 15.70 -16.86 16.38
N LYS A 621 15.84 -16.45 17.64
CA LYS A 621 15.99 -17.37 18.78
C LYS A 621 14.72 -18.16 19.07
N GLY A 622 14.90 -19.30 19.78
CA GLY A 622 13.80 -20.12 20.30
C GLY A 622 13.30 -21.21 19.37
N VAL A 623 13.83 -21.30 18.14
CA VAL A 623 13.51 -22.33 17.15
C VAL A 623 14.78 -22.75 16.39
N SER A 624 14.78 -23.96 15.82
CA SER A 624 15.78 -24.38 14.85
C SER A 624 15.31 -24.08 13.42
N TRP A 625 16.26 -23.88 12.53
CA TRP A 625 16.01 -23.49 11.15
C TRP A 625 16.68 -24.46 10.19
N THR A 626 15.96 -24.89 9.15
CA THR A 626 16.52 -25.73 8.08
C THR A 626 16.78 -24.87 6.85
N HIS A 627 18.01 -24.83 6.36
CA HIS A 627 18.32 -24.15 5.10
C HIS A 627 17.64 -24.87 3.93
N ALA A 628 16.79 -24.18 3.20
CA ALA A 628 15.96 -24.80 2.16
C ALA A 628 16.77 -25.40 1.00
N GLY A 629 17.88 -24.78 0.61
CA GLY A 629 18.73 -25.28 -0.48
C GLY A 629 19.52 -26.55 -0.11
N THR A 630 20.10 -26.61 1.11
CA THR A 630 21.03 -27.71 1.51
C THR A 630 20.41 -28.74 2.43
N GLY A 631 19.32 -28.40 3.15
CA GLY A 631 18.76 -29.24 4.21
C GLY A 631 19.52 -29.22 5.53
N GLU A 632 20.58 -28.39 5.64
CA GLU A 632 21.33 -28.23 6.89
C GLU A 632 20.48 -27.53 7.95
N VAL A 633 20.67 -27.94 9.22
CA VAL A 633 19.93 -27.38 10.36
C VAL A 633 20.82 -26.45 11.15
N TYR A 634 20.28 -25.27 11.45
CA TYR A 634 20.92 -24.18 12.18
C TYR A 634 20.16 -23.86 13.47
N GLU A 635 20.89 -23.55 14.52
CA GLU A 635 20.33 -23.11 15.78
C GLU A 635 19.96 -21.61 15.69
N GLY A 636 18.75 -21.20 16.17
CA GLY A 636 18.35 -19.80 16.24
C GLY A 636 19.10 -19.01 17.32
N GLY A 637 18.98 -17.67 17.26
CA GLY A 637 19.64 -16.72 18.15
C GLY A 637 21.08 -16.36 17.74
N LYS A 638 21.48 -16.67 16.51
CA LYS A 638 22.84 -16.45 15.98
C LYS A 638 22.80 -15.99 14.53
N SER A 639 23.87 -15.33 14.10
CA SER A 639 24.13 -15.04 12.69
C SER A 639 25.08 -16.07 12.08
N TYR A 640 24.84 -16.39 10.81
CA TYR A 640 25.63 -17.33 10.04
C TYR A 640 26.00 -16.73 8.69
N GLU A 641 27.22 -16.99 8.21
CA GLU A 641 27.59 -16.68 6.83
C GLU A 641 27.05 -17.77 5.91
N ILE A 642 26.24 -17.38 4.93
CA ILE A 642 25.52 -18.29 4.04
C ILE A 642 25.96 -18.05 2.61
N GLU A 643 26.49 -19.09 1.96
CA GLU A 643 26.80 -19.06 0.53
C GLU A 643 25.55 -18.92 -0.32
N ALA A 644 25.60 -18.06 -1.32
CA ALA A 644 24.48 -17.76 -2.21
C ALA A 644 24.95 -17.53 -3.66
N PRO A 645 25.41 -18.58 -4.36
CA PRO A 645 25.68 -18.48 -5.80
C PRO A 645 24.42 -18.00 -6.55
N MET A 646 24.57 -17.62 -7.82
CA MET A 646 23.52 -16.98 -8.61
C MET A 646 22.19 -17.74 -8.66
N ASP A 647 22.21 -19.03 -8.57
CA ASP A 647 21.03 -19.91 -8.59
C ASP A 647 20.42 -20.18 -7.20
N THR A 648 20.95 -19.53 -6.16
CA THR A 648 20.57 -19.75 -4.76
C THR A 648 20.11 -18.46 -4.09
N LEU A 649 18.99 -18.54 -3.41
CA LEU A 649 18.47 -17.56 -2.46
C LEU A 649 18.56 -18.16 -1.05
N PRO A 650 19.22 -17.52 -0.07
CA PRO A 650 19.16 -17.96 1.32
C PRO A 650 17.73 -17.94 1.86
N VAL A 651 17.16 -19.12 2.04
CA VAL A 651 15.83 -19.36 2.60
C VAL A 651 15.93 -20.36 3.72
N PHE A 652 15.28 -20.06 4.86
CA PHE A 652 15.28 -20.95 6.02
C PHE A 652 13.85 -21.30 6.41
N LEU A 653 13.63 -22.57 6.67
CA LEU A 653 12.36 -23.14 7.06
C LEU A 653 12.35 -23.35 8.57
N ARG A 654 11.28 -22.89 9.22
CA ARG A 654 11.05 -23.14 10.65
C ARG A 654 10.99 -24.66 10.90
N GLU A 655 11.53 -25.12 12.01
CA GLU A 655 11.61 -26.55 12.37
C GLU A 655 10.29 -27.30 12.13
N GLY A 656 10.36 -28.37 11.35
CA GLY A 656 9.21 -29.22 11.01
C GLY A 656 8.17 -28.59 10.07
N ARG A 657 8.47 -27.41 9.50
CA ARG A 657 7.57 -26.71 8.59
C ARG A 657 8.09 -26.70 7.16
N GLN A 658 7.18 -26.67 6.19
CA GLN A 658 7.44 -26.48 4.75
C GLN A 658 8.57 -27.38 4.17
N GLY A 659 8.75 -28.60 4.69
CA GLY A 659 9.86 -29.50 4.34
C GLY A 659 9.92 -29.88 2.85
N TYR A 660 8.85 -29.69 2.08
CA TYR A 660 8.82 -29.91 0.63
C TYR A 660 9.68 -28.89 -0.15
N LEU A 661 10.11 -27.80 0.48
CA LEU A 661 11.02 -26.82 -0.11
C LEU A 661 12.50 -27.19 0.06
N VAL A 662 12.81 -28.26 0.77
CA VAL A 662 14.21 -28.71 0.91
C VAL A 662 14.74 -29.25 -0.43
N GLY A 663 15.86 -28.68 -0.90
CA GLY A 663 16.43 -28.94 -2.22
C GLY A 663 16.03 -27.96 -3.32
N MET A 664 15.39 -26.85 -2.93
CA MET A 664 14.98 -25.79 -3.87
C MET A 664 16.16 -25.07 -4.54
#